data_ce2be750bbad114c5bc7af258ffc4d82
#
_entry.id   ce2be750bbad114c5bc7af258ffc4d82
#
_cell.length_a   1.000
_cell.length_b   1.000
_cell.length_c   1.000
_cell.angle_alpha   90.00
_cell.angle_beta   90.00
_cell.angle_gamma   90.00
#
_symmetry.space_group_name_H-M   'P 1'
#
loop_
_entity.id
_entity.type
_entity.pdbx_description
1 polymer ?
#
loop_
_entity_poly.entity_id
_entity_poly.type
_entity_poly.pdbx_seq_one_letter_code
_entity_poly.pdbx_strand_id
1 'polypeptide(L)'
;MNRLLQSVHALLRSFRLWATVGGLAITALAILVLLGHVPMPAVQTFDRLNQDHRLRWQPPEFEPRVLIVDIDEKSLQEQGRWTWPRRTLARLVERIVDEGRARVLGFDIVFAEPEPAGDLSLAEAIRSRPVVLGYYFSRQAGARRIGRLPSSVFEGHAFDGWLLPQWDGFGANQERLSDAARSSGFYNAQLDDDGVVRSVPVLTLFNGQVYESLALAMLRVYGDNPPIALDGQLLSLDAQTRLPLARDLTARVPFAGQAGPQAGRFEYISATDVIEGRVDPARFRDRIVLVGASAPGIGDRHTTPVSIDTPGVEVQATLIAGALAGHMPYVPWHAELTVSLITLLVAGAAALVMPRLGAAGIVLLAAALLLVLQSANAIMFGVLDWITPVAAPMMAVVLIAILNLATGHFIESKARQAVVALFGQYVSPKLVQRMAREPAAYPMESQNKRLTILFADIRGFTRIAESMDPQVLREYLNTFLTRMTEVIHQHQGTVDKYMGDAIMAFWGAPVDDLEQEDHAVVAAIAMQDAAEELSRDFARRGLPPLVIGIGINSGTARVGDMGSQLRRAYTAIGDAVNLAARLEALTKRYGLPVLVGEMTASQVIRVELAPLGETDVPGRTERVRVFCPKRYVNRVSSEGTAVL
;
A
#
# COMPACT_ATOMS: atom_id res chain seq x y z
N MET A 1 -20.20 34.06 -0.70
CA MET A 1 -20.54 32.70 -0.29
C MET A 1 -20.75 31.77 -1.47
N ASN A 2 -21.71 32.01 -2.36
CA ASN A 2 -21.90 31.18 -3.56
C ASN A 2 -20.63 31.00 -4.40
N ARG A 3 -19.80 32.01 -4.55
CA ARG A 3 -18.50 31.89 -5.27
C ARG A 3 -17.50 31.03 -4.50
N LEU A 4 -17.46 31.07 -3.19
CA LEU A 4 -16.55 30.28 -2.36
C LEU A 4 -17.00 28.80 -2.28
N LEU A 5 -18.30 28.55 -2.10
CA LEU A 5 -18.88 27.22 -2.24
C LEU A 5 -18.72 26.66 -3.65
N GLN A 6 -18.90 27.52 -4.68
CA GLN A 6 -18.61 27.17 -6.07
C GLN A 6 -17.11 26.89 -6.28
N SER A 7 -16.22 27.67 -5.67
CA SER A 7 -14.77 27.45 -5.74
C SER A 7 -14.35 26.16 -5.01
N VAL A 8 -14.92 25.87 -3.85
CA VAL A 8 -14.66 24.61 -3.12
C VAL A 8 -15.23 23.43 -3.90
N HIS A 9 -16.43 23.51 -4.46
CA HIS A 9 -16.98 22.48 -5.32
C HIS A 9 -16.21 22.29 -6.63
N ALA A 10 -15.75 23.39 -7.24
CA ALA A 10 -14.88 23.34 -8.41
C ALA A 10 -13.52 22.72 -8.08
N LEU A 11 -12.94 23.07 -6.93
CA LEU A 11 -11.71 22.49 -6.41
C LEU A 11 -11.88 20.98 -6.17
N LEU A 12 -12.93 20.57 -5.50
CA LEU A 12 -13.25 19.14 -5.26
C LEU A 12 -13.45 18.37 -6.55
N ARG A 13 -14.15 18.94 -7.54
CA ARG A 13 -14.31 18.34 -8.87
C ARG A 13 -12.98 18.23 -9.60
N SER A 14 -12.17 19.26 -9.57
CA SER A 14 -10.84 19.29 -10.18
C SER A 14 -9.93 18.23 -9.58
N PHE A 15 -9.84 18.13 -8.26
CA PHE A 15 -9.02 17.12 -7.58
C PHE A 15 -9.50 15.69 -7.82
N ARG A 16 -10.82 15.43 -7.80
CA ARG A 16 -11.37 14.13 -8.16
C ARG A 16 -11.03 13.75 -9.59
N LEU A 17 -11.10 14.70 -10.51
CA LEU A 17 -10.70 14.48 -11.90
C LEU A 17 -9.21 14.13 -12.01
N TRP A 18 -8.33 14.89 -11.33
CA TRP A 18 -6.90 14.62 -11.31
C TRP A 18 -6.56 13.27 -10.67
N ALA A 19 -7.22 12.90 -9.57
CA ALA A 19 -7.05 11.58 -8.94
C ALA A 19 -7.50 10.45 -9.88
N THR A 20 -8.63 10.63 -10.58
CA THR A 20 -9.11 9.67 -11.57
C THR A 20 -8.15 9.55 -12.76
N VAL A 21 -7.70 10.67 -13.33
CA VAL A 21 -6.74 10.67 -14.44
C VAL A 21 -5.42 10.04 -14.02
N GLY A 22 -4.90 10.39 -12.84
CA GLY A 22 -3.70 9.78 -12.27
C GLY A 22 -3.86 8.26 -12.04
N GLY A 23 -5.01 7.84 -11.53
CA GLY A 23 -5.33 6.42 -11.36
C GLY A 23 -5.40 5.65 -12.68
N LEU A 24 -6.00 6.23 -13.71
CA LEU A 24 -6.01 5.64 -15.06
C LEU A 24 -4.61 5.60 -15.69
N ALA A 25 -3.78 6.62 -15.46
CA ALA A 25 -2.39 6.61 -15.90
C ALA A 25 -1.57 5.51 -15.20
N ILE A 26 -1.76 5.29 -13.90
CA ILE A 26 -1.15 4.17 -13.15
C ILE A 26 -1.63 2.83 -13.73
N THR A 27 -2.92 2.70 -14.03
CA THR A 27 -3.48 1.49 -14.64
C THR A 27 -2.84 1.22 -16.01
N ALA A 28 -2.73 2.23 -16.86
CA ALA A 28 -2.08 2.12 -18.17
C ALA A 28 -0.59 1.73 -18.04
N LEU A 29 0.13 2.33 -17.09
CA LEU A 29 1.53 1.99 -16.81
C LEU A 29 1.66 0.52 -16.38
N ALA A 30 0.80 0.03 -15.49
CA ALA A 30 0.81 -1.36 -15.05
C ALA A 30 0.59 -2.34 -16.23
N ILE A 31 -0.31 -1.99 -17.16
CA ILE A 31 -0.52 -2.77 -18.38
C ILE A 31 0.71 -2.75 -19.28
N LEU A 32 1.38 -1.60 -19.46
CA LEU A 32 2.62 -1.50 -20.24
C LEU A 32 3.76 -2.34 -19.62
N VAL A 33 3.82 -2.42 -18.30
CA VAL A 33 4.76 -3.29 -17.57
C VAL A 33 4.44 -4.77 -17.83
N LEU A 34 3.16 -5.17 -17.75
CA LEU A 34 2.73 -6.54 -18.03
C LEU A 34 3.02 -6.98 -19.48
N LEU A 35 2.85 -6.08 -20.44
CA LEU A 35 3.14 -6.33 -21.86
C LEU A 35 4.64 -6.24 -22.19
N GLY A 36 5.51 -6.05 -21.20
CA GLY A 36 6.96 -6.00 -21.38
C GLY A 36 7.51 -4.73 -22.03
N HIS A 37 6.68 -3.71 -22.28
CA HIS A 37 7.11 -2.44 -22.88
C HIS A 37 7.91 -1.56 -21.90
N VAL A 38 7.68 -1.71 -20.59
CA VAL A 38 8.39 -0.99 -19.53
C VAL A 38 9.02 -2.03 -18.59
N PRO A 39 10.35 -2.22 -18.64
CA PRO A 39 11.02 -3.17 -17.76
C PRO A 39 11.02 -2.65 -16.31
N MET A 40 10.44 -3.43 -15.39
CA MET A 40 10.46 -3.16 -13.95
C MET A 40 10.93 -4.40 -13.18
N PRO A 41 12.25 -4.54 -12.94
CA PRO A 41 12.81 -5.72 -12.27
C PRO A 41 12.19 -6.01 -10.91
N ALA A 42 11.84 -4.98 -10.14
CA ALA A 42 11.20 -5.12 -8.83
C ALA A 42 9.85 -5.85 -8.92
N VAL A 43 9.05 -5.61 -9.97
CA VAL A 43 7.76 -6.28 -10.21
C VAL A 43 7.99 -7.76 -10.50
N GLN A 44 8.96 -8.07 -11.36
CA GLN A 44 9.31 -9.45 -11.70
C GLN A 44 9.84 -10.22 -10.47
N THR A 45 10.68 -9.57 -9.66
CA THR A 45 11.18 -10.16 -8.41
C THR A 45 10.03 -10.47 -7.44
N PHE A 46 9.07 -9.57 -7.31
CA PHE A 46 7.90 -9.80 -6.46
C PHE A 46 7.05 -10.98 -6.97
N ASP A 47 6.83 -11.09 -8.28
CA ASP A 47 6.11 -12.21 -8.87
C ASP A 47 6.83 -13.54 -8.60
N ARG A 48 8.17 -13.59 -8.77
CA ARG A 48 9.00 -14.77 -8.45
C ARG A 48 8.88 -15.14 -6.96
N LEU A 49 9.05 -14.18 -6.06
CA LEU A 49 8.92 -14.41 -4.61
C LEU A 49 7.52 -14.93 -4.22
N ASN A 50 6.45 -14.38 -4.81
CA ASN A 50 5.09 -14.84 -4.56
C ASN A 50 4.86 -16.28 -5.04
N GLN A 51 5.44 -16.65 -6.19
CA GLN A 51 5.40 -18.03 -6.70
C GLN A 51 6.20 -18.98 -5.80
N ASP A 52 7.44 -18.65 -5.48
CA ASP A 52 8.33 -19.47 -4.64
C ASP A 52 7.73 -19.70 -3.25
N HIS A 53 7.17 -18.63 -2.65
CA HIS A 53 6.48 -18.72 -1.36
C HIS A 53 5.31 -19.71 -1.40
N ARG A 54 4.52 -19.69 -2.46
CA ARG A 54 3.39 -20.61 -2.65
C ARG A 54 3.86 -22.06 -2.74
N LEU A 55 4.90 -22.34 -3.52
CA LEU A 55 5.45 -23.69 -3.66
C LEU A 55 5.98 -24.25 -2.34
N ARG A 56 6.57 -23.40 -1.48
CA ARG A 56 7.03 -23.80 -0.13
C ARG A 56 5.90 -24.22 0.81
N TRP A 57 4.72 -23.59 0.67
CA TRP A 57 3.57 -23.88 1.53
C TRP A 57 2.69 -25.02 1.03
N GLN A 58 2.88 -25.42 -0.23
CA GLN A 58 2.16 -26.55 -0.78
C GLN A 58 2.73 -27.86 -0.18
N PRO A 59 1.91 -28.71 0.46
CA PRO A 59 2.42 -29.97 1.00
C PRO A 59 2.92 -30.85 -0.13
N PRO A 60 4.06 -31.53 0.04
CA PRO A 60 4.54 -32.49 -0.94
C PRO A 60 3.62 -33.72 -0.96
N GLU A 61 3.16 -34.09 -2.14
CA GLU A 61 2.44 -35.35 -2.33
C GLU A 61 3.44 -36.47 -2.58
N PHE A 62 3.30 -37.58 -1.87
CA PHE A 62 4.14 -38.76 -2.07
C PHE A 62 3.85 -39.39 -3.44
N GLU A 63 4.90 -39.57 -4.25
CA GLU A 63 4.81 -40.17 -5.58
C GLU A 63 5.31 -41.62 -5.57
N PRO A 64 4.43 -42.61 -5.45
CA PRO A 64 4.83 -44.02 -5.31
C PRO A 64 5.45 -44.64 -6.57
N ARG A 65 5.24 -44.01 -7.73
CA ARG A 65 5.75 -44.54 -9.01
C ARG A 65 7.21 -44.21 -9.24
N VAL A 66 7.77 -43.23 -8.50
CA VAL A 66 9.14 -42.75 -8.64
C VAL A 66 9.93 -43.08 -7.39
N LEU A 67 11.11 -43.66 -7.56
CA LEU A 67 12.02 -44.04 -6.48
C LEU A 67 13.44 -43.54 -6.80
N ILE A 68 14.14 -43.04 -5.81
CA ILE A 68 15.52 -42.58 -5.92
C ILE A 68 16.46 -43.57 -5.22
N VAL A 69 17.40 -44.09 -5.98
CA VAL A 69 18.52 -44.86 -5.43
C VAL A 69 19.70 -43.89 -5.27
N ASP A 70 20.01 -43.63 -4.03
CA ASP A 70 20.88 -42.52 -3.63
C ASP A 70 22.30 -42.99 -3.36
N ILE A 71 23.25 -42.39 -4.05
CA ILE A 71 24.69 -42.48 -3.73
C ILE A 71 24.94 -41.51 -2.58
N ASP A 72 24.56 -41.94 -1.38
CA ASP A 72 24.65 -41.21 -0.12
C ASP A 72 26.03 -41.41 0.57
N GLU A 73 26.22 -40.75 1.70
CA GLU A 73 27.46 -40.91 2.50
C GLU A 73 27.65 -42.35 2.97
N LYS A 74 26.58 -43.08 3.31
CA LYS A 74 26.65 -44.48 3.68
C LYS A 74 27.22 -45.33 2.52
N SER A 75 26.72 -45.06 1.32
CA SER A 75 27.21 -45.74 0.11
C SER A 75 28.70 -45.50 -0.15
N LEU A 76 29.18 -44.25 0.10
CA LEU A 76 30.59 -43.94 -0.03
C LEU A 76 31.45 -44.58 1.05
N GLN A 77 30.93 -44.73 2.25
CA GLN A 77 31.64 -45.40 3.35
C GLN A 77 31.81 -46.91 3.08
N GLU A 78 30.77 -47.57 2.56
CA GLU A 78 30.78 -49.03 2.36
C GLU A 78 31.37 -49.44 1.02
N GLN A 79 31.06 -48.76 -0.08
CA GLN A 79 31.54 -49.11 -1.43
C GLN A 79 32.85 -48.39 -1.84
N GLY A 80 33.31 -47.46 -1.01
CA GLY A 80 34.47 -46.65 -1.28
C GLY A 80 34.18 -45.38 -2.08
N ARG A 81 35.27 -44.69 -2.41
CA ARG A 81 35.20 -43.35 -3.05
C ARG A 81 34.58 -43.42 -4.45
N TRP A 82 33.71 -42.50 -4.77
CA TRP A 82 33.21 -42.28 -6.14
C TRP A 82 34.34 -41.84 -7.06
N THR A 83 34.55 -42.37 -8.29
CA THR A 83 33.61 -43.20 -9.06
C THR A 83 33.79 -44.70 -8.77
N TRP A 84 32.69 -45.45 -8.63
CA TRP A 84 32.78 -46.89 -8.42
C TRP A 84 33.10 -47.64 -9.71
N PRO A 85 33.75 -48.85 -9.60
CA PRO A 85 33.96 -49.70 -10.74
C PRO A 85 32.67 -50.03 -11.48
N ARG A 86 32.70 -50.05 -12.82
CA ARG A 86 31.50 -50.34 -13.66
C ARG A 86 30.85 -51.68 -13.31
N ARG A 87 31.61 -52.66 -12.80
CA ARG A 87 31.09 -53.95 -12.32
C ARG A 87 30.15 -53.78 -11.12
N THR A 88 30.42 -52.85 -10.24
CA THR A 88 29.54 -52.53 -9.11
C THR A 88 28.24 -51.95 -9.61
N LEU A 89 28.28 -51.05 -10.60
CA LEU A 89 27.11 -50.49 -11.24
C LEU A 89 26.33 -51.53 -12.08
N ALA A 90 27.01 -52.48 -12.70
CA ALA A 90 26.35 -53.60 -13.39
C ALA A 90 25.50 -54.42 -12.42
N ARG A 91 26.06 -54.74 -11.22
CA ARG A 91 25.30 -55.42 -10.17
C ARG A 91 24.11 -54.60 -9.70
N LEU A 92 24.23 -53.28 -9.58
CA LEU A 92 23.12 -52.39 -9.25
C LEU A 92 22.00 -52.50 -10.28
N VAL A 93 22.34 -52.51 -11.59
CA VAL A 93 21.35 -52.70 -12.66
C VAL A 93 20.64 -54.04 -12.53
N GLU A 94 21.36 -55.14 -12.32
CA GLU A 94 20.80 -56.47 -12.17
C GLU A 94 19.81 -56.57 -10.98
N ARG A 95 20.19 -55.98 -9.83
CA ARG A 95 19.34 -55.93 -8.65
C ARG A 95 18.04 -55.18 -8.87
N ILE A 96 18.11 -54.02 -9.56
CA ILE A 96 16.95 -53.16 -9.78
C ILE A 96 16.05 -53.67 -10.90
N VAL A 97 16.64 -54.10 -12.03
CA VAL A 97 15.91 -54.45 -13.24
C VAL A 97 15.52 -55.90 -13.28
N ASP A 98 16.46 -56.83 -13.03
CA ASP A 98 16.16 -58.26 -13.16
C ASP A 98 15.42 -58.79 -11.93
N GLU A 99 15.99 -58.57 -10.77
CA GLU A 99 15.35 -59.04 -9.51
C GLU A 99 14.17 -58.17 -9.13
N GLY A 100 14.33 -56.82 -9.19
CA GLY A 100 13.35 -55.84 -8.78
C GLY A 100 12.23 -55.55 -9.79
N ARG A 101 12.45 -55.87 -11.07
CA ARG A 101 11.49 -55.62 -12.18
C ARG A 101 11.09 -54.17 -12.28
N ALA A 102 12.05 -53.26 -12.13
CA ALA A 102 11.80 -51.84 -12.39
C ALA A 102 11.32 -51.61 -13.83
N ARG A 103 10.34 -50.74 -14.04
CA ARG A 103 9.83 -50.43 -15.37
C ARG A 103 10.82 -49.60 -16.17
N VAL A 104 11.55 -48.70 -15.52
CA VAL A 104 12.64 -47.89 -16.09
C VAL A 104 13.70 -47.63 -15.01
N LEU A 105 14.99 -47.71 -15.43
CA LEU A 105 16.12 -47.31 -14.62
C LEU A 105 16.87 -46.16 -15.32
N GLY A 106 16.95 -44.98 -14.69
CA GLY A 106 17.72 -43.84 -15.18
C GLY A 106 18.94 -43.56 -14.35
N PHE A 107 20.05 -43.23 -15.00
CA PHE A 107 21.28 -42.77 -14.35
C PHE A 107 21.44 -41.27 -14.55
N ASP A 108 21.34 -40.46 -13.46
CA ASP A 108 21.73 -39.05 -13.44
C ASP A 108 23.24 -38.91 -13.29
N ILE A 109 23.95 -39.62 -14.14
CA ILE A 109 25.42 -39.80 -14.10
C ILE A 109 25.89 -39.98 -15.53
N VAL A 110 27.09 -39.44 -15.85
CA VAL A 110 27.75 -39.65 -17.13
C VAL A 110 28.98 -40.57 -16.97
N PHE A 111 29.13 -41.50 -17.90
CA PHE A 111 30.23 -42.45 -17.97
C PHE A 111 31.15 -42.07 -19.12
N ALA A 112 31.84 -40.92 -18.99
CA ALA A 112 32.68 -40.35 -20.05
C ALA A 112 34.11 -40.94 -20.05
N GLU A 113 34.64 -41.33 -18.91
CA GLU A 113 35.96 -41.90 -18.79
C GLU A 113 35.95 -43.39 -19.12
N PRO A 114 36.91 -43.89 -19.97
CA PRO A 114 36.96 -45.30 -20.35
C PRO A 114 37.46 -46.20 -19.22
N GLU A 115 36.74 -47.31 -19.00
CA GLU A 115 37.11 -48.44 -18.14
C GLU A 115 36.91 -49.74 -18.92
N PRO A 116 37.82 -50.15 -19.82
CA PRO A 116 37.54 -51.11 -20.89
C PRO A 116 36.89 -52.43 -20.44
N ALA A 117 37.36 -53.03 -19.35
CA ALA A 117 36.78 -54.27 -18.80
C ALA A 117 35.48 -54.02 -18.06
N GLY A 118 35.40 -52.89 -17.34
CA GLY A 118 34.21 -52.49 -16.63
C GLY A 118 33.08 -52.05 -17.57
N ASP A 119 33.41 -51.29 -18.60
CA ASP A 119 32.44 -50.82 -19.63
C ASP A 119 31.81 -51.99 -20.35
N LEU A 120 32.55 -53.11 -20.59
CA LEU A 120 32.00 -54.33 -21.17
C LEU A 120 30.96 -54.96 -20.23
N SER A 121 31.30 -55.11 -18.95
CA SER A 121 30.37 -55.67 -17.94
C SER A 121 29.11 -54.83 -17.77
N LEU A 122 29.23 -53.48 -17.72
CA LEU A 122 28.09 -52.60 -17.60
C LEU A 122 27.25 -52.59 -18.90
N ALA A 123 27.88 -52.58 -20.07
CA ALA A 123 27.19 -52.66 -21.36
C ALA A 123 26.36 -53.96 -21.48
N GLU A 124 26.87 -55.11 -21.01
CA GLU A 124 26.15 -56.37 -20.95
C GLU A 124 24.97 -56.28 -19.96
N ALA A 125 25.17 -55.65 -18.80
CA ALA A 125 24.12 -55.47 -17.79
C ALA A 125 23.00 -54.53 -18.25
N ILE A 126 23.25 -53.53 -19.08
CA ILE A 126 22.22 -52.60 -19.59
C ILE A 126 21.58 -53.04 -20.91
N ARG A 127 22.24 -53.92 -21.65
CA ARG A 127 21.75 -54.37 -22.96
C ARG A 127 20.37 -55.03 -22.84
N SER A 128 19.46 -54.60 -23.73
CA SER A 128 18.06 -55.06 -23.79
C SER A 128 17.23 -54.84 -22.53
N ARG A 129 17.73 -54.08 -21.57
CA ARG A 129 17.00 -53.63 -20.39
C ARG A 129 16.50 -52.20 -20.51
N PRO A 130 15.47 -51.78 -19.77
CA PRO A 130 14.90 -50.44 -19.85
C PRO A 130 15.77 -49.40 -19.10
N VAL A 131 17.04 -49.29 -19.52
CA VAL A 131 18.02 -48.39 -18.89
C VAL A 131 18.24 -47.16 -19.74
N VAL A 132 18.17 -45.98 -19.10
CA VAL A 132 18.42 -44.67 -19.69
C VAL A 132 19.69 -44.06 -19.06
N LEU A 133 20.62 -43.62 -19.88
CA LEU A 133 21.88 -43.02 -19.41
C LEU A 133 21.82 -41.50 -19.51
N GLY A 134 22.30 -40.83 -18.46
CA GLY A 134 22.45 -39.40 -18.41
C GLY A 134 23.65 -38.89 -19.19
N TYR A 135 23.59 -37.68 -19.70
CA TYR A 135 24.69 -36.92 -20.24
C TYR A 135 24.44 -35.43 -20.10
N TYR A 136 25.41 -34.54 -20.42
CA TYR A 136 25.23 -33.10 -20.29
C TYR A 136 25.78 -32.33 -21.49
N PHE A 137 25.22 -31.16 -21.74
CA PHE A 137 25.75 -30.14 -22.64
C PHE A 137 26.51 -29.06 -21.85
N SER A 138 27.49 -28.42 -22.48
CA SER A 138 28.28 -27.35 -21.90
C SER A 138 28.21 -26.07 -22.73
N ARG A 139 28.10 -24.93 -22.04
CA ARG A 139 28.13 -23.58 -22.64
C ARG A 139 29.52 -22.92 -22.50
N GLN A 140 30.52 -23.63 -22.00
CA GLN A 140 31.87 -23.07 -21.89
C GLN A 140 32.52 -23.01 -23.26
N ALA A 141 33.02 -21.83 -23.64
CA ALA A 141 33.74 -21.66 -24.89
C ALA A 141 34.93 -22.63 -24.94
N GLY A 142 35.04 -23.42 -26.03
CA GLY A 142 36.03 -24.45 -26.18
C GLY A 142 35.77 -25.74 -25.37
N ALA A 143 34.56 -25.96 -24.89
CA ALA A 143 34.20 -27.20 -24.19
C ALA A 143 34.51 -28.43 -25.03
N ARG A 144 35.06 -29.46 -24.37
CA ARG A 144 35.36 -30.72 -25.02
C ARG A 144 34.10 -31.45 -25.46
N ARG A 145 34.20 -32.25 -26.51
CA ARG A 145 33.19 -33.18 -26.98
C ARG A 145 33.68 -34.58 -26.65
N ILE A 146 33.16 -35.16 -25.59
CA ILE A 146 33.61 -36.45 -25.07
C ILE A 146 32.46 -37.44 -25.13
N GLY A 147 32.74 -38.67 -25.55
CA GLY A 147 31.72 -39.70 -25.66
C GLY A 147 30.90 -39.60 -26.94
N ARG A 148 29.77 -40.33 -26.99
CA ARG A 148 28.87 -40.39 -28.12
C ARG A 148 27.45 -39.94 -27.72
N LEU A 149 26.93 -38.93 -28.45
CA LEU A 149 25.53 -38.51 -28.29
C LEU A 149 24.57 -39.57 -28.85
N PRO A 150 23.35 -39.70 -28.28
CA PRO A 150 22.31 -40.56 -28.84
C PRO A 150 21.82 -40.04 -30.19
N SER A 151 21.00 -40.84 -30.88
CA SER A 151 20.29 -40.38 -32.09
C SER A 151 19.33 -39.22 -31.74
N SER A 152 19.23 -38.26 -32.66
CA SER A 152 18.28 -37.15 -32.56
C SER A 152 16.85 -37.65 -32.51
N VAL A 153 16.00 -36.97 -31.72
CA VAL A 153 14.53 -37.28 -31.68
C VAL A 153 13.74 -36.57 -32.76
N PHE A 154 14.28 -35.44 -33.29
CA PHE A 154 13.70 -34.66 -34.39
C PHE A 154 14.78 -34.02 -35.25
N GLU A 155 14.42 -33.65 -36.47
CA GLU A 155 15.22 -32.73 -37.28
C GLU A 155 15.04 -31.27 -36.75
N GLY A 156 16.13 -30.49 -36.73
CA GLY A 156 16.16 -29.16 -36.13
C GLY A 156 15.23 -28.11 -36.74
N HIS A 157 14.81 -28.30 -38.00
CA HIS A 157 13.90 -27.39 -38.71
C HIS A 157 12.53 -27.27 -38.04
N ALA A 158 12.12 -28.20 -37.18
CA ALA A 158 10.87 -28.12 -36.41
C ALA A 158 10.83 -26.94 -35.43
N PHE A 159 11.97 -26.33 -35.12
CA PHE A 159 12.12 -25.28 -34.11
C PHE A 159 12.68 -23.96 -34.68
N ASP A 160 12.58 -23.74 -36.00
CA ASP A 160 13.01 -22.49 -36.59
C ASP A 160 12.23 -21.30 -36.01
N GLY A 161 12.97 -20.30 -35.50
CA GLY A 161 12.39 -19.12 -34.83
C GLY A 161 12.20 -19.26 -33.31
N TRP A 162 12.56 -20.38 -32.70
CA TRP A 162 12.57 -20.55 -31.25
C TRP A 162 13.88 -20.02 -30.64
N LEU A 163 13.81 -19.45 -29.43
CA LEU A 163 14.96 -18.94 -28.70
C LEU A 163 15.63 -20.06 -27.92
N LEU A 164 16.36 -20.92 -28.63
CA LEU A 164 17.00 -22.10 -28.02
C LEU A 164 18.38 -21.78 -27.45
N PRO A 165 18.76 -22.42 -26.31
CA PRO A 165 20.09 -22.28 -25.77
C PRO A 165 21.13 -22.85 -26.75
N GLN A 166 22.25 -22.12 -26.93
CA GLN A 166 23.39 -22.57 -27.72
C GLN A 166 24.38 -23.30 -26.81
N TRP A 167 24.95 -24.39 -27.32
CA TRP A 167 25.90 -25.22 -26.63
C TRP A 167 27.22 -25.33 -27.43
N ASP A 168 28.35 -25.28 -26.74
CA ASP A 168 29.67 -25.34 -27.34
C ASP A 168 30.24 -26.78 -27.35
N GLY A 169 29.83 -27.60 -26.39
CA GLY A 169 30.29 -28.97 -26.24
C GLY A 169 29.36 -29.86 -25.44
N PHE A 170 29.80 -31.07 -25.17
CA PHE A 170 29.05 -32.04 -24.37
C PHE A 170 30.01 -33.06 -23.71
N GLY A 171 29.54 -33.64 -22.58
CA GLY A 171 30.08 -34.85 -22.02
C GLY A 171 29.05 -35.95 -22.08
N ALA A 172 29.26 -36.96 -22.88
CA ALA A 172 28.39 -38.09 -23.06
C ALA A 172 29.10 -39.43 -22.72
N ASN A 173 28.33 -40.49 -22.68
CA ASN A 173 28.81 -41.81 -22.30
C ASN A 173 29.74 -42.40 -23.37
N GLN A 174 30.59 -43.35 -22.97
CA GLN A 174 31.39 -44.14 -23.88
C GLN A 174 30.49 -44.80 -24.94
N GLU A 175 30.96 -44.88 -26.17
CA GLU A 175 30.19 -45.38 -27.33
C GLU A 175 29.52 -46.74 -27.03
N ARG A 176 30.28 -47.67 -26.45
CA ARG A 176 29.77 -49.00 -26.10
C ARG A 176 28.59 -48.99 -25.12
N LEU A 177 28.59 -48.05 -24.16
CA LEU A 177 27.50 -47.88 -23.19
C LEU A 177 26.31 -47.19 -23.84
N SER A 178 26.55 -46.15 -24.64
CA SER A 178 25.52 -45.46 -25.39
C SER A 178 24.76 -46.39 -26.35
N ASP A 179 25.50 -47.30 -27.04
CA ASP A 179 24.91 -48.29 -27.96
C ASP A 179 24.15 -49.43 -27.24
N ALA A 180 24.49 -49.71 -25.99
CA ALA A 180 23.85 -50.75 -25.20
C ALA A 180 22.57 -50.23 -24.48
N ALA A 181 22.51 -48.94 -24.18
CA ALA A 181 21.37 -48.34 -23.46
C ALA A 181 20.11 -48.29 -24.31
N ARG A 182 18.93 -48.38 -23.67
CA ARG A 182 17.63 -48.27 -24.34
C ARG A 182 17.38 -46.85 -24.86
N SER A 183 17.84 -45.83 -24.12
CA SER A 183 17.84 -44.42 -24.50
C SER A 183 18.89 -43.67 -23.69
N SER A 184 19.14 -42.42 -24.05
CA SER A 184 19.95 -41.49 -23.26
C SER A 184 19.36 -40.11 -23.29
N GLY A 185 19.44 -39.37 -22.19
CA GLY A 185 18.89 -38.01 -22.06
C GLY A 185 19.84 -37.08 -21.30
N PHE A 186 19.80 -35.78 -21.65
CA PHE A 186 20.62 -34.82 -20.93
C PHE A 186 19.95 -34.39 -19.61
N TYR A 187 20.77 -34.09 -18.58
CA TYR A 187 20.26 -33.72 -17.25
C TYR A 187 20.52 -32.26 -16.86
N ASN A 188 20.90 -31.43 -17.82
CA ASN A 188 21.18 -30.01 -17.54
C ASN A 188 19.99 -29.31 -16.85
N ALA A 189 20.27 -28.61 -15.76
CA ALA A 189 19.35 -27.66 -15.16
C ALA A 189 19.53 -26.27 -15.79
N GLN A 190 18.47 -25.49 -15.83
CA GLN A 190 18.51 -24.08 -16.22
C GLN A 190 18.41 -23.20 -14.99
N LEU A 191 19.43 -22.36 -14.79
CA LEU A 191 19.42 -21.34 -13.74
C LEU A 191 18.69 -20.11 -14.25
N ASP A 192 17.74 -19.60 -13.48
CA ASP A 192 17.20 -18.27 -13.68
C ASP A 192 18.26 -17.20 -13.31
N ASP A 193 18.02 -15.92 -13.64
CA ASP A 193 18.96 -14.81 -13.38
C ASP A 193 19.34 -14.64 -11.90
N ASP A 194 18.52 -15.16 -10.99
CA ASP A 194 18.76 -15.17 -9.54
C ASP A 194 19.48 -16.43 -9.02
N GLY A 195 19.90 -17.32 -9.94
CA GLY A 195 20.59 -18.56 -9.60
C GLY A 195 19.69 -19.68 -9.11
N VAL A 196 18.36 -19.53 -9.19
CA VAL A 196 17.38 -20.53 -8.75
C VAL A 196 16.91 -21.38 -9.93
N VAL A 197 16.88 -22.70 -9.77
CA VAL A 197 16.33 -23.63 -10.75
C VAL A 197 14.82 -23.73 -10.57
N ARG A 198 14.06 -23.13 -11.50
CA ARG A 198 12.58 -23.23 -11.54
C ARG A 198 12.09 -24.03 -12.74
N SER A 199 12.92 -24.17 -13.75
CA SER A 199 12.59 -24.90 -14.98
C SER A 199 13.80 -25.72 -15.43
N VAL A 200 13.51 -26.74 -16.23
CA VAL A 200 14.55 -27.55 -16.88
C VAL A 200 14.27 -27.63 -18.37
N PRO A 201 15.30 -27.62 -19.22
CA PRO A 201 15.13 -27.88 -20.63
C PRO A 201 14.63 -29.33 -20.81
N VAL A 202 13.54 -29.49 -21.56
CA VAL A 202 12.98 -30.80 -21.90
C VAL A 202 13.53 -31.30 -23.23
N LEU A 203 13.68 -30.36 -24.17
CA LEU A 203 14.34 -30.56 -25.45
C LEU A 203 15.45 -29.52 -25.63
N THR A 204 16.48 -29.84 -26.39
CA THR A 204 17.52 -28.88 -26.75
C THR A 204 18.07 -29.13 -28.14
N LEU A 205 18.65 -28.10 -28.75
CA LEU A 205 19.24 -28.15 -30.08
C LEU A 205 20.79 -28.13 -30.00
N PHE A 206 21.43 -29.07 -30.69
CA PHE A 206 22.90 -29.07 -30.86
C PHE A 206 23.25 -29.49 -32.27
N ASN A 207 24.02 -28.68 -32.98
CA ASN A 207 24.43 -28.91 -34.37
C ASN A 207 23.25 -29.25 -35.34
N GLY A 208 22.09 -28.57 -35.19
CA GLY A 208 20.93 -28.79 -36.05
C GLY A 208 20.10 -30.04 -35.71
N GLN A 209 20.43 -30.73 -34.62
CA GLN A 209 19.70 -31.92 -34.17
C GLN A 209 19.11 -31.69 -32.78
N VAL A 210 17.94 -32.28 -32.51
CA VAL A 210 17.18 -32.13 -31.28
C VAL A 210 17.39 -33.33 -30.38
N TYR A 211 17.69 -33.04 -29.12
CA TYR A 211 17.96 -34.03 -28.08
C TYR A 211 16.97 -33.89 -26.93
N GLU A 212 16.61 -35.00 -26.31
CA GLU A 212 15.68 -35.07 -25.18
C GLU A 212 16.39 -35.08 -23.82
N SER A 213 15.72 -34.52 -22.80
CA SER A 213 16.22 -34.58 -21.42
C SER A 213 16.13 -36.00 -20.83
N LEU A 214 16.87 -36.25 -19.73
CA LEU A 214 16.81 -37.51 -19.00
C LEU A 214 15.40 -37.86 -18.54
N ALA A 215 14.67 -36.88 -17.98
CA ALA A 215 13.30 -37.08 -17.56
C ALA A 215 12.35 -37.45 -18.73
N LEU A 216 12.49 -36.77 -19.88
CA LEU A 216 11.67 -37.08 -21.05
C LEU A 216 12.01 -38.47 -21.62
N ALA A 217 13.30 -38.80 -21.75
CA ALA A 217 13.75 -40.10 -22.21
C ALA A 217 13.23 -41.24 -21.30
N MET A 218 13.25 -41.03 -19.97
CA MET A 218 12.70 -41.99 -19.01
C MET A 218 11.19 -42.14 -19.12
N LEU A 219 10.44 -41.06 -19.27
CA LEU A 219 8.98 -41.08 -19.50
C LEU A 219 8.63 -41.83 -20.79
N ARG A 220 9.42 -41.64 -21.84
CA ARG A 220 9.21 -42.36 -23.11
C ARG A 220 9.47 -43.86 -22.95
N VAL A 221 10.55 -44.23 -22.33
CA VAL A 221 10.88 -45.67 -22.08
C VAL A 221 9.82 -46.29 -21.17
N TYR A 222 9.30 -45.55 -20.18
CA TYR A 222 8.20 -45.99 -19.31
C TYR A 222 6.90 -46.28 -20.08
N GLY A 223 6.58 -45.45 -21.10
CA GLY A 223 5.42 -45.57 -21.98
C GLY A 223 5.66 -46.44 -23.24
N ASP A 224 6.70 -47.27 -23.29
CA ASP A 224 7.06 -48.10 -24.45
C ASP A 224 7.46 -47.29 -25.69
N ASN A 225 8.14 -46.17 -25.51
CA ASN A 225 8.69 -45.26 -26.53
C ASN A 225 7.64 -44.66 -27.48
N PRO A 226 6.57 -44.01 -26.98
CA PRO A 226 5.62 -43.32 -27.83
C PRO A 226 6.30 -42.21 -28.67
N PRO A 227 5.74 -41.87 -29.81
CA PRO A 227 6.22 -40.73 -30.60
C PRO A 227 5.96 -39.43 -29.81
N ILE A 228 6.90 -38.49 -29.91
CA ILE A 228 6.70 -37.17 -29.34
C ILE A 228 5.83 -36.34 -30.29
N ALA A 229 4.68 -35.87 -29.83
CA ALA A 229 3.85 -34.91 -30.53
C ALA A 229 4.04 -33.52 -29.88
N LEU A 230 4.30 -32.50 -30.70
CA LEU A 230 4.41 -31.13 -30.28
C LEU A 230 3.32 -30.30 -30.97
N ASP A 231 2.37 -29.76 -30.18
CA ASP A 231 1.32 -28.88 -30.65
C ASP A 231 1.46 -27.52 -29.92
N GLY A 232 2.01 -26.55 -30.64
CA GLY A 232 2.36 -25.24 -30.03
C GLY A 232 3.33 -25.41 -28.88
N GLN A 233 2.88 -25.06 -27.67
CA GLN A 233 3.67 -25.18 -26.44
C GLN A 233 3.43 -26.50 -25.68
N LEU A 234 2.64 -27.42 -26.20
CA LEU A 234 2.29 -28.66 -25.52
C LEU A 234 3.02 -29.85 -26.15
N LEU A 235 3.95 -30.44 -25.40
CA LEU A 235 4.55 -31.71 -25.73
C LEU A 235 3.69 -32.83 -25.15
N SER A 236 3.27 -33.78 -25.97
CA SER A 236 2.44 -34.92 -25.58
C SER A 236 3.12 -36.24 -25.96
N LEU A 237 3.17 -37.18 -25.04
CA LEU A 237 3.61 -38.55 -25.24
C LEU A 237 2.40 -39.46 -25.45
N ASP A 238 1.34 -39.22 -24.69
CA ASP A 238 0.04 -39.89 -24.77
C ASP A 238 -1.09 -38.94 -24.32
N ALA A 239 -2.29 -39.46 -24.11
CA ALA A 239 -3.43 -38.65 -23.66
C ALA A 239 -3.30 -38.09 -22.25
N GLN A 240 -2.48 -38.73 -21.40
CA GLN A 240 -2.33 -38.38 -19.96
C GLN A 240 -1.01 -37.66 -19.70
N THR A 241 0.08 -38.06 -20.38
CA THR A 241 1.43 -37.51 -20.18
C THR A 241 1.64 -36.30 -21.11
N ARG A 242 1.45 -35.12 -20.57
CA ARG A 242 1.55 -33.83 -21.28
C ARG A 242 2.46 -32.87 -20.54
N LEU A 243 3.42 -32.28 -21.25
CA LEU A 243 4.38 -31.30 -20.71
C LEU A 243 4.20 -29.96 -21.44
N PRO A 244 3.63 -28.96 -20.79
CA PRO A 244 3.62 -27.62 -21.34
C PRO A 244 5.05 -27.04 -21.33
N LEU A 245 5.49 -26.54 -22.48
CA LEU A 245 6.83 -25.98 -22.69
C LEU A 245 6.76 -24.46 -22.83
N ALA A 246 7.76 -23.77 -22.30
CA ALA A 246 8.03 -22.39 -22.65
C ALA A 246 8.66 -22.29 -24.05
N ARG A 247 8.81 -21.07 -24.58
CA ARG A 247 9.38 -20.82 -25.92
C ARG A 247 10.85 -21.24 -26.08
N ASP A 248 11.54 -21.48 -24.99
CA ASP A 248 12.93 -21.98 -24.91
C ASP A 248 12.98 -23.51 -24.70
N LEU A 249 11.87 -24.22 -24.90
CA LEU A 249 11.72 -25.67 -24.71
C LEU A 249 11.94 -26.14 -23.26
N THR A 250 11.81 -25.24 -22.29
CA THR A 250 11.84 -25.60 -20.87
C THR A 250 10.44 -25.92 -20.34
N ALA A 251 10.39 -26.84 -19.36
CA ALA A 251 9.21 -27.07 -18.53
C ALA A 251 9.46 -26.57 -17.10
N ARG A 252 8.43 -26.00 -16.51
CA ARG A 252 8.45 -25.63 -15.08
C ARG A 252 8.41 -26.91 -14.24
N VAL A 253 9.31 -26.99 -13.26
CA VAL A 253 9.35 -28.11 -12.33
C VAL A 253 8.31 -27.89 -11.22
N PRO A 254 7.36 -28.82 -10.99
CA PRO A 254 6.30 -28.67 -9.98
C PRO A 254 6.85 -28.95 -8.56
N PHE A 255 7.75 -28.11 -8.08
CA PHE A 255 8.25 -28.20 -6.72
C PHE A 255 7.12 -27.99 -5.70
N ALA A 256 7.18 -28.71 -4.58
CA ALA A 256 6.26 -28.57 -3.47
C ALA A 256 6.93 -28.94 -2.15
N GLY A 257 6.65 -28.19 -1.08
CA GLY A 257 7.17 -28.46 0.25
C GLY A 257 8.68 -28.28 0.37
N GLN A 258 9.33 -29.23 1.02
CA GLN A 258 10.79 -29.33 1.14
C GLN A 258 11.35 -30.33 0.14
N ALA A 259 12.65 -30.27 -0.13
CA ALA A 259 13.36 -31.22 -0.97
C ALA A 259 14.38 -32.03 -0.15
N GLY A 260 14.78 -33.18 -0.66
CA GLY A 260 15.76 -34.08 -0.09
C GLY A 260 15.18 -35.33 0.57
N PRO A 261 16.03 -36.24 1.04
CA PRO A 261 15.61 -37.57 1.54
C PRO A 261 14.61 -37.56 2.68
N GLN A 262 14.55 -36.46 3.44
CA GLN A 262 13.65 -36.32 4.60
C GLN A 262 12.32 -35.61 4.26
N ALA A 263 12.17 -35.14 3.02
CA ALA A 263 10.98 -34.35 2.62
C ALA A 263 9.72 -35.20 2.42
N GLY A 264 9.85 -36.51 2.26
CA GLY A 264 8.72 -37.45 2.15
C GLY A 264 8.02 -37.48 0.79
N ARG A 265 8.51 -36.75 -0.22
CA ARG A 265 7.93 -36.76 -1.57
C ARG A 265 8.29 -38.01 -2.36
N PHE A 266 9.55 -38.43 -2.25
CA PHE A 266 10.08 -39.62 -2.89
C PHE A 266 10.61 -40.60 -1.87
N GLU A 267 10.58 -41.87 -2.24
CA GLU A 267 11.24 -42.91 -1.50
C GLU A 267 12.73 -42.91 -1.89
N TYR A 268 13.61 -42.76 -0.91
CA TYR A 268 15.07 -42.82 -1.07
C TYR A 268 15.60 -44.13 -0.52
N ILE A 269 16.44 -44.79 -1.30
CA ILE A 269 17.11 -46.02 -0.90
C ILE A 269 18.61 -45.85 -1.12
N SER A 270 19.45 -46.13 -0.13
CA SER A 270 20.87 -46.09 -0.24
C SER A 270 21.38 -47.10 -1.32
N ALA A 271 22.20 -46.63 -2.24
CA ALA A 271 22.72 -47.46 -3.33
C ALA A 271 23.48 -48.70 -2.81
N THR A 272 24.24 -48.57 -1.69
CA THR A 272 24.94 -49.71 -1.08
C THR A 272 23.99 -50.79 -0.59
N ASP A 273 22.81 -50.40 -0.06
CA ASP A 273 21.82 -51.39 0.40
C ASP A 273 21.25 -52.22 -0.75
N VAL A 274 21.08 -51.57 -1.92
CA VAL A 274 20.67 -52.27 -3.15
C VAL A 274 21.78 -53.23 -3.64
N ILE A 275 23.01 -52.74 -3.73
CA ILE A 275 24.19 -53.52 -4.21
C ILE A 275 24.40 -54.77 -3.34
N GLU A 276 24.30 -54.62 -2.04
CA GLU A 276 24.48 -55.71 -1.06
C GLU A 276 23.25 -56.60 -0.87
N GLY A 277 22.13 -56.31 -1.58
CA GLY A 277 20.91 -57.13 -1.51
C GLY A 277 20.16 -57.03 -0.18
N ARG A 278 20.34 -55.89 0.52
CA ARG A 278 19.62 -55.63 1.81
C ARG A 278 18.20 -55.08 1.62
N VAL A 279 17.85 -54.78 0.37
CA VAL A 279 16.53 -54.22 0.02
C VAL A 279 15.65 -55.29 -0.59
N ASP A 280 14.39 -55.35 -0.20
CA ASP A 280 13.40 -56.22 -0.84
C ASP A 280 13.23 -55.80 -2.30
N PRO A 281 13.53 -56.66 -3.30
CA PRO A 281 13.38 -56.37 -4.72
C PRO A 281 11.96 -55.94 -5.11
N ALA A 282 10.94 -56.33 -4.42
CA ALA A 282 9.54 -55.96 -4.68
C ALA A 282 9.31 -54.46 -4.61
N ARG A 283 10.16 -53.70 -3.91
CA ARG A 283 10.10 -52.21 -3.86
C ARG A 283 10.35 -51.53 -5.19
N PHE A 284 11.01 -52.16 -6.11
CA PHE A 284 11.34 -51.60 -7.46
C PHE A 284 10.25 -51.92 -8.51
N ARG A 285 9.36 -52.85 -8.23
CA ARG A 285 8.43 -53.38 -9.24
C ARG A 285 7.57 -52.30 -9.87
N ASP A 286 7.57 -52.30 -11.21
CA ASP A 286 6.79 -51.40 -12.07
C ASP A 286 7.06 -49.89 -11.83
N ARG A 287 8.14 -49.56 -11.13
CA ARG A 287 8.51 -48.16 -10.82
C ARG A 287 9.53 -47.59 -11.79
N ILE A 288 9.57 -46.27 -11.82
CA ILE A 288 10.63 -45.47 -12.41
C ILE A 288 11.71 -45.29 -11.32
N VAL A 289 12.90 -45.78 -11.54
CA VAL A 289 14.00 -45.68 -10.60
C VAL A 289 15.08 -44.75 -11.15
N LEU A 290 15.44 -43.72 -10.39
CA LEU A 290 16.55 -42.84 -10.70
C LEU A 290 17.76 -43.13 -9.79
N VAL A 291 18.92 -43.30 -10.37
CA VAL A 291 20.18 -43.38 -9.64
C VAL A 291 20.90 -42.05 -9.74
N GLY A 292 21.15 -41.43 -8.60
CA GLY A 292 21.88 -40.16 -8.52
C GLY A 292 22.59 -40.00 -7.19
N ALA A 293 23.27 -38.89 -6.98
CA ALA A 293 24.07 -38.66 -5.79
C ALA A 293 23.49 -37.51 -4.96
N SER A 294 23.32 -37.75 -3.67
CA SER A 294 23.03 -36.68 -2.68
C SER A 294 24.24 -36.39 -1.78
N ALA A 295 25.25 -37.24 -1.79
CA ALA A 295 26.45 -37.06 -0.97
C ALA A 295 27.21 -35.79 -1.35
N PRO A 296 27.66 -34.98 -0.34
CA PRO A 296 28.42 -33.76 -0.61
C PRO A 296 29.68 -34.02 -1.45
N GLY A 297 29.86 -33.19 -2.48
CA GLY A 297 31.05 -33.18 -3.33
C GLY A 297 31.05 -34.15 -4.51
N ILE A 298 29.99 -34.94 -4.72
CA ILE A 298 29.87 -35.84 -5.89
C ILE A 298 28.62 -35.62 -6.73
N GLY A 299 27.56 -35.08 -6.17
CA GLY A 299 26.32 -34.77 -6.87
C GLY A 299 26.16 -33.27 -7.18
N ASP A 300 25.49 -32.98 -8.26
CA ASP A 300 25.03 -31.60 -8.54
C ASP A 300 23.95 -31.21 -7.54
N ARG A 301 24.15 -30.05 -6.92
CA ARG A 301 23.17 -29.50 -5.96
C ARG A 301 22.68 -28.14 -6.46
N HIS A 302 21.40 -27.94 -6.37
CA HIS A 302 20.75 -26.76 -6.94
C HIS A 302 19.95 -26.00 -5.89
N THR A 303 20.02 -24.69 -5.95
CA THR A 303 19.05 -23.83 -5.28
C THR A 303 17.74 -23.88 -6.06
N THR A 304 16.65 -24.24 -5.39
CA THR A 304 15.31 -24.34 -5.96
C THR A 304 14.34 -23.42 -5.18
N PRO A 305 13.12 -23.17 -5.65
CA PRO A 305 12.13 -22.39 -4.90
C PRO A 305 11.87 -22.90 -3.49
N VAL A 306 12.04 -24.19 -3.24
CA VAL A 306 11.65 -24.84 -1.98
C VAL A 306 12.84 -25.15 -1.06
N SER A 307 14.05 -25.26 -1.61
CA SER A 307 15.27 -25.58 -0.85
C SER A 307 16.49 -24.93 -1.50
N ILE A 308 17.44 -24.52 -0.68
CA ILE A 308 18.74 -24.00 -1.15
C ILE A 308 19.70 -25.13 -1.57
N ASP A 309 19.35 -26.38 -1.27
CA ASP A 309 20.23 -27.53 -1.37
C ASP A 309 19.45 -28.78 -1.83
N THR A 310 18.97 -28.73 -3.09
CA THR A 310 18.21 -29.83 -3.70
C THR A 310 19.16 -30.71 -4.53
N PRO A 311 19.18 -32.05 -4.35
CA PRO A 311 19.94 -32.95 -5.22
C PRO A 311 19.43 -32.85 -6.67
N GLY A 312 20.36 -32.84 -7.66
CA GLY A 312 19.99 -32.76 -9.08
C GLY A 312 19.06 -33.88 -9.53
N VAL A 313 19.27 -35.09 -9.04
CA VAL A 313 18.43 -36.26 -9.31
C VAL A 313 16.97 -36.02 -8.89
N GLU A 314 16.73 -35.28 -7.79
CA GLU A 314 15.37 -34.97 -7.33
C GLU A 314 14.66 -33.95 -8.23
N VAL A 315 15.40 -33.06 -8.88
CA VAL A 315 14.85 -32.14 -9.90
C VAL A 315 14.26 -32.96 -11.07
N GLN A 316 15.01 -33.97 -11.55
CA GLN A 316 14.53 -34.87 -12.61
C GLN A 316 13.34 -35.71 -12.13
N ALA A 317 13.41 -36.26 -10.93
CA ALA A 317 12.32 -37.03 -10.31
C ALA A 317 11.04 -36.18 -10.17
N THR A 318 11.19 -34.93 -9.77
CA THR A 318 10.06 -34.00 -9.61
C THR A 318 9.39 -33.67 -10.93
N LEU A 319 10.15 -33.48 -12.01
CA LEU A 319 9.61 -33.27 -13.35
C LEU A 319 8.84 -34.51 -13.84
N ILE A 320 9.40 -35.72 -13.64
CA ILE A 320 8.74 -36.98 -13.99
C ILE A 320 7.45 -37.15 -13.21
N ALA A 321 7.47 -36.91 -11.89
CA ALA A 321 6.30 -37.01 -11.02
C ALA A 321 5.17 -36.07 -11.47
N GLY A 322 5.48 -34.83 -11.79
CA GLY A 322 4.52 -33.85 -12.30
C GLY A 322 3.88 -34.26 -13.63
N ALA A 323 4.70 -34.75 -14.55
CA ALA A 323 4.24 -35.25 -15.85
C ALA A 323 3.29 -36.45 -15.70
N LEU A 324 3.60 -37.39 -14.80
CA LEU A 324 2.76 -38.55 -14.51
C LEU A 324 1.46 -38.19 -13.76
N ALA A 325 1.49 -37.17 -12.92
CA ALA A 325 0.33 -36.69 -12.19
C ALA A 325 -0.57 -35.79 -13.05
N GLY A 326 -0.08 -35.28 -14.19
CA GLY A 326 -0.77 -34.32 -15.03
C GLY A 326 -0.81 -32.89 -14.44
N HIS A 327 -0.01 -32.63 -13.41
CA HIS A 327 0.10 -31.32 -12.75
C HIS A 327 1.43 -30.67 -13.12
N MET A 328 1.40 -29.84 -14.15
CA MET A 328 2.57 -29.15 -14.69
C MET A 328 2.31 -27.64 -14.77
N PRO A 329 2.81 -26.84 -13.84
CA PRO A 329 2.59 -25.39 -13.87
C PRO A 329 3.25 -24.77 -15.10
N TYR A 330 2.54 -23.86 -15.76
CA TYR A 330 3.05 -23.19 -16.96
C TYR A 330 2.50 -21.79 -17.12
N VAL A 331 3.16 -21.00 -17.98
CA VAL A 331 2.69 -19.66 -18.38
C VAL A 331 1.90 -19.79 -19.69
N PRO A 332 0.58 -19.62 -19.69
CA PRO A 332 -0.20 -19.66 -20.93
C PRO A 332 0.24 -18.55 -21.87
N TRP A 333 0.22 -18.79 -23.20
CA TRP A 333 0.60 -17.81 -24.20
C TRP A 333 -0.23 -16.51 -24.14
N HIS A 334 -1.45 -16.58 -23.63
CA HIS A 334 -2.37 -15.46 -23.46
C HIS A 334 -2.34 -14.85 -22.02
N ALA A 335 -1.46 -15.31 -21.15
CA ALA A 335 -1.42 -14.86 -19.74
C ALA A 335 -1.28 -13.34 -19.62
N GLU A 336 -0.39 -12.73 -20.40
CA GLU A 336 -0.17 -11.28 -20.37
C GLU A 336 -1.43 -10.49 -20.76
N LEU A 337 -2.15 -10.94 -21.79
CA LEU A 337 -3.40 -10.32 -22.22
C LEU A 337 -4.51 -10.50 -21.19
N THR A 338 -4.65 -11.70 -20.64
CA THR A 338 -5.66 -12.01 -19.62
C THR A 338 -5.46 -11.17 -18.37
N VAL A 339 -4.22 -11.10 -17.86
CA VAL A 339 -3.91 -10.31 -16.67
C VAL A 339 -4.00 -8.81 -16.97
N SER A 340 -3.66 -8.36 -18.18
CA SER A 340 -3.87 -6.96 -18.59
C SER A 340 -5.34 -6.58 -18.58
N LEU A 341 -6.23 -7.44 -19.03
CA LEU A 341 -7.68 -7.22 -18.98
C LEU A 341 -8.19 -7.18 -17.52
N ILE A 342 -7.75 -8.10 -16.69
CA ILE A 342 -8.06 -8.09 -15.25
C ILE A 342 -7.57 -6.79 -14.59
N THR A 343 -6.36 -6.35 -14.93
CA THR A 343 -5.77 -5.10 -14.43
C THR A 343 -6.60 -3.89 -14.87
N LEU A 344 -7.01 -3.83 -16.13
CA LEU A 344 -7.87 -2.77 -16.64
C LEU A 344 -9.20 -2.70 -15.87
N LEU A 345 -9.83 -3.85 -15.63
CA LEU A 345 -11.10 -3.91 -14.91
C LEU A 345 -10.94 -3.55 -13.43
N VAL A 346 -9.98 -4.15 -12.74
CA VAL A 346 -9.81 -3.98 -11.29
C VAL A 346 -9.20 -2.62 -10.94
N ALA A 347 -8.05 -2.28 -11.51
CA ALA A 347 -7.38 -1.01 -11.25
C ALA A 347 -8.12 0.16 -11.90
N GLY A 348 -8.73 -0.03 -13.08
CA GLY A 348 -9.60 0.96 -13.71
C GLY A 348 -10.84 1.26 -12.87
N ALA A 349 -11.52 0.23 -12.33
CA ALA A 349 -12.63 0.42 -11.40
C ALA A 349 -12.17 1.12 -10.12
N ALA A 350 -11.03 0.76 -9.57
CA ALA A 350 -10.42 1.44 -8.41
C ALA A 350 -10.19 2.94 -8.70
N ALA A 351 -9.61 3.28 -9.87
CA ALA A 351 -9.36 4.65 -10.29
C ALA A 351 -10.65 5.48 -10.44
N LEU A 352 -11.76 4.85 -10.80
CA LEU A 352 -13.06 5.51 -10.94
C LEU A 352 -13.83 5.63 -9.61
N VAL A 353 -13.71 4.65 -8.72
CA VAL A 353 -14.51 4.55 -7.49
C VAL A 353 -13.83 5.22 -6.30
N MET A 354 -12.52 4.98 -6.08
CA MET A 354 -11.78 5.49 -4.91
C MET A 354 -11.85 7.01 -4.70
N PRO A 355 -11.84 7.87 -5.76
CA PRO A 355 -11.97 9.32 -5.57
C PRO A 355 -13.30 9.78 -4.96
N ARG A 356 -14.29 8.88 -4.87
CA ARG A 356 -15.62 9.16 -4.30
C ARG A 356 -15.76 8.67 -2.86
N LEU A 357 -14.79 7.90 -2.36
CA LEU A 357 -14.81 7.30 -1.02
C LEU A 357 -14.04 8.17 -0.02
N GLY A 358 -14.39 8.04 1.25
CA GLY A 358 -13.56 8.53 2.37
C GLY A 358 -12.37 7.62 2.62
N ALA A 359 -11.42 8.06 3.47
CA ALA A 359 -10.16 7.34 3.73
C ALA A 359 -10.37 5.87 4.14
N ALA A 360 -11.29 5.59 5.06
CA ALA A 360 -11.61 4.21 5.47
C ALA A 360 -12.14 3.36 4.29
N GLY A 361 -13.01 3.93 3.46
CA GLY A 361 -13.56 3.26 2.28
C GLY A 361 -12.47 2.94 1.24
N ILE A 362 -11.49 3.83 1.03
CA ILE A 362 -10.35 3.60 0.14
C ILE A 362 -9.52 2.41 0.64
N VAL A 363 -9.18 2.39 1.94
CA VAL A 363 -8.39 1.31 2.54
C VAL A 363 -9.12 -0.04 2.45
N LEU A 364 -10.42 -0.07 2.81
CA LEU A 364 -11.23 -1.28 2.73
C LEU A 364 -11.37 -1.80 1.30
N LEU A 365 -11.63 -0.92 0.32
CA LEU A 365 -11.73 -1.30 -1.08
C LEU A 365 -10.38 -1.81 -1.60
N ALA A 366 -9.27 -1.12 -1.29
CA ALA A 366 -7.94 -1.57 -1.68
C ALA A 366 -7.64 -2.96 -1.11
N ALA A 367 -7.89 -3.19 0.19
CA ALA A 367 -7.68 -4.49 0.83
C ALA A 367 -8.55 -5.59 0.17
N ALA A 368 -9.82 -5.31 -0.13
CA ALA A 368 -10.71 -6.24 -0.81
C ALA A 368 -10.21 -6.59 -2.23
N LEU A 369 -9.79 -5.58 -3.02
CA LEU A 369 -9.26 -5.81 -4.37
C LEU A 369 -7.95 -6.59 -4.35
N LEU A 370 -7.05 -6.31 -3.41
CA LEU A 370 -5.81 -7.07 -3.24
C LEU A 370 -6.11 -8.54 -2.88
N LEU A 371 -7.07 -8.76 -1.98
CA LEU A 371 -7.51 -10.12 -1.62
C LEU A 371 -8.10 -10.86 -2.83
N VAL A 372 -8.95 -10.19 -3.62
CA VAL A 372 -9.54 -10.77 -4.83
C VAL A 372 -8.46 -11.14 -5.85
N LEU A 373 -7.48 -10.23 -6.11
CA LEU A 373 -6.37 -10.49 -7.03
C LEU A 373 -5.53 -11.69 -6.58
N GLN A 374 -5.19 -11.75 -5.28
CA GLN A 374 -4.40 -12.85 -4.73
C GLN A 374 -5.17 -14.17 -4.74
N SER A 375 -6.46 -14.15 -4.42
CA SER A 375 -7.31 -15.34 -4.46
C SER A 375 -7.51 -15.85 -5.90
N ALA A 376 -7.74 -14.96 -6.86
CA ALA A 376 -7.84 -15.31 -8.27
C ALA A 376 -6.54 -15.95 -8.78
N ASN A 377 -5.38 -15.35 -8.43
CA ASN A 377 -4.07 -15.89 -8.78
C ASN A 377 -3.84 -17.27 -8.14
N ALA A 378 -4.28 -17.48 -6.88
CA ALA A 378 -4.19 -18.77 -6.21
C ALA A 378 -5.08 -19.84 -6.88
N ILE A 379 -6.29 -19.49 -7.30
CA ILE A 379 -7.21 -20.39 -7.99
C ILE A 379 -6.67 -20.73 -9.40
N MET A 380 -6.16 -19.75 -10.15
CA MET A 380 -5.55 -20.00 -11.46
C MET A 380 -4.39 -20.99 -11.38
N PHE A 381 -3.56 -20.86 -10.34
CA PHE A 381 -2.47 -21.79 -10.11
C PHE A 381 -2.96 -23.17 -9.66
N GLY A 382 -3.86 -23.25 -8.66
CA GLY A 382 -4.26 -24.51 -8.06
C GLY A 382 -5.22 -25.35 -8.88
N VAL A 383 -5.98 -24.73 -9.81
CA VAL A 383 -6.99 -25.42 -10.62
C VAL A 383 -6.55 -25.58 -12.08
N LEU A 384 -5.84 -24.60 -12.61
CA LEU A 384 -5.47 -24.56 -14.04
C LEU A 384 -3.98 -24.77 -14.27
N ASP A 385 -3.18 -24.89 -13.23
CA ASP A 385 -1.71 -24.91 -13.27
C ASP A 385 -1.11 -23.65 -13.96
N TRP A 386 -1.85 -22.53 -13.97
CA TRP A 386 -1.40 -21.31 -14.64
C TRP A 386 -0.54 -20.47 -13.73
N ILE A 387 0.64 -20.13 -14.20
CA ILE A 387 1.51 -19.11 -13.59
C ILE A 387 1.16 -17.78 -14.23
N THR A 388 0.59 -16.86 -13.43
CA THR A 388 0.20 -15.53 -13.91
C THR A 388 0.86 -14.44 -13.07
N PRO A 389 1.38 -13.35 -13.68
CA PRO A 389 1.93 -12.22 -12.94
C PRO A 389 0.83 -11.50 -12.17
N VAL A 390 1.06 -11.19 -10.88
CA VAL A 390 0.09 -10.50 -10.02
C VAL A 390 0.63 -9.21 -9.41
N ALA A 391 1.95 -9.01 -9.46
CA ALA A 391 2.61 -7.87 -8.84
C ALA A 391 2.17 -6.53 -9.44
N ALA A 392 2.13 -6.41 -10.76
CA ALA A 392 1.76 -5.16 -11.43
C ALA A 392 0.32 -4.72 -11.12
N PRO A 393 -0.73 -5.57 -11.21
CA PRO A 393 -2.08 -5.19 -10.81
C PRO A 393 -2.20 -4.86 -9.32
N MET A 394 -1.54 -5.59 -8.43
CA MET A 394 -1.53 -5.29 -7.00
C MET A 394 -0.88 -3.94 -6.71
N MET A 395 0.27 -3.67 -7.31
CA MET A 395 0.98 -2.40 -7.18
C MET A 395 0.14 -1.24 -7.71
N ALA A 396 -0.58 -1.42 -8.83
CA ALA A 396 -1.49 -0.40 -9.36
C ALA A 396 -2.58 -0.04 -8.35
N VAL A 397 -3.23 -1.04 -7.73
CA VAL A 397 -4.26 -0.81 -6.69
C VAL A 397 -3.70 -0.05 -5.50
N VAL A 398 -2.51 -0.42 -5.02
CA VAL A 398 -1.83 0.26 -3.90
C VAL A 398 -1.49 1.71 -4.25
N LEU A 399 -0.89 1.96 -5.41
CA LEU A 399 -0.52 3.31 -5.85
C LEU A 399 -1.75 4.20 -6.06
N ILE A 400 -2.85 3.67 -6.62
CA ILE A 400 -4.13 4.38 -6.75
C ILE A 400 -4.70 4.72 -5.37
N ALA A 401 -4.64 3.80 -4.40
CA ALA A 401 -5.08 4.06 -3.05
C ALA A 401 -4.25 5.15 -2.36
N ILE A 402 -2.92 5.09 -2.47
CA ILE A 402 -2.00 6.12 -1.94
C ILE A 402 -2.29 7.49 -2.58
N LEU A 403 -2.46 7.55 -3.90
CA LEU A 403 -2.79 8.77 -4.62
C LEU A 403 -4.08 9.40 -4.09
N ASN A 404 -5.13 8.58 -3.89
CA ASN A 404 -6.43 9.06 -3.40
C ASN A 404 -6.38 9.49 -1.93
N LEU A 405 -5.66 8.78 -1.06
CA LEU A 405 -5.44 9.18 0.33
C LEU A 405 -4.68 10.50 0.42
N ALA A 406 -3.60 10.66 -0.36
CA ALA A 406 -2.81 11.89 -0.40
C ALA A 406 -3.64 13.09 -0.90
N THR A 407 -4.39 12.92 -2.00
CA THR A 407 -5.26 13.97 -2.53
C THR A 407 -6.39 14.33 -1.57
N GLY A 408 -7.00 13.35 -0.90
CA GLY A 408 -8.04 13.55 0.11
C GLY A 408 -7.54 14.38 1.30
N HIS A 409 -6.37 14.03 1.84
CA HIS A 409 -5.73 14.78 2.94
C HIS A 409 -5.40 16.23 2.55
N PHE A 410 -4.95 16.45 1.31
CA PHE A 410 -4.61 17.79 0.80
C PHE A 410 -5.86 18.69 0.68
N ILE A 411 -6.99 18.12 0.25
CA ILE A 411 -8.27 18.82 0.15
C ILE A 411 -8.77 19.23 1.55
N GLU A 412 -8.77 18.31 2.49
CA GLU A 412 -9.22 18.55 3.86
C GLU A 412 -8.36 19.63 4.55
N SER A 413 -7.05 19.58 4.36
CA SER A 413 -6.11 20.60 4.88
C SER A 413 -6.38 21.99 4.29
N LYS A 414 -6.61 22.10 2.98
CA LYS A 414 -6.93 23.38 2.33
C LYS A 414 -8.28 23.93 2.73
N ALA A 415 -9.31 23.09 2.85
CA ALA A 415 -10.63 23.50 3.33
C ALA A 415 -10.55 24.05 4.77
N ARG A 416 -9.77 23.39 5.64
CA ARG A 416 -9.53 23.85 7.01
C ARG A 416 -8.80 25.20 7.05
N GLN A 417 -7.77 25.39 6.23
CA GLN A 417 -7.04 26.66 6.15
C GLN A 417 -7.93 27.81 5.65
N ALA A 418 -8.82 27.55 4.70
CA ALA A 418 -9.76 28.56 4.20
C ALA A 418 -10.73 29.04 5.28
N VAL A 419 -11.23 28.13 6.12
CA VAL A 419 -12.08 28.49 7.28
C VAL A 419 -11.30 29.33 8.30
N VAL A 420 -10.06 28.91 8.62
CA VAL A 420 -9.20 29.66 9.55
C VAL A 420 -8.91 31.08 9.02
N ALA A 421 -8.61 31.22 7.73
CA ALA A 421 -8.33 32.52 7.13
C ALA A 421 -9.53 33.47 7.11
N LEU A 422 -10.75 32.95 6.94
CA LEU A 422 -11.99 33.74 6.94
C LEU A 422 -12.35 34.27 8.32
N PHE A 423 -12.23 33.44 9.35
CA PHE A 423 -12.72 33.77 10.69
C PHE A 423 -11.62 34.25 11.64
N GLY A 424 -10.34 33.99 11.33
CA GLY A 424 -9.23 34.31 12.23
C GLY A 424 -9.05 35.79 12.54
N GLN A 425 -9.69 36.68 11.78
CA GLN A 425 -9.64 38.13 12.01
C GLN A 425 -10.77 38.63 12.94
N TYR A 426 -11.83 37.86 13.08
CA TYR A 426 -13.05 38.29 13.79
C TYR A 426 -13.28 37.52 15.11
N VAL A 427 -12.80 36.28 15.18
CA VAL A 427 -13.13 35.34 16.24
C VAL A 427 -11.86 34.80 16.91
N SER A 428 -11.95 34.52 18.20
CA SER A 428 -10.82 33.96 18.94
C SER A 428 -10.29 32.66 18.32
N PRO A 429 -8.98 32.37 18.41
CA PRO A 429 -8.39 31.14 17.85
C PRO A 429 -9.06 29.85 18.32
N LYS A 430 -9.57 29.79 19.55
CA LYS A 430 -10.30 28.64 20.10
C LYS A 430 -11.64 28.42 19.39
N LEU A 431 -12.36 29.48 19.10
CA LEU A 431 -13.63 29.41 18.38
C LEU A 431 -13.42 29.04 16.91
N VAL A 432 -12.40 29.60 16.28
CA VAL A 432 -11.99 29.22 14.90
C VAL A 432 -11.65 27.73 14.80
N GLN A 433 -10.94 27.17 15.78
CA GLN A 433 -10.66 25.73 15.82
C GLN A 433 -11.91 24.87 15.93
N ARG A 434 -12.91 25.31 16.72
CA ARG A 434 -14.21 24.63 16.85
C ARG A 434 -14.98 24.66 15.54
N MET A 435 -15.06 25.81 14.88
CA MET A 435 -15.69 25.98 13.57
C MET A 435 -15.01 25.16 12.47
N ALA A 436 -13.67 25.04 12.52
CA ALA A 436 -12.90 24.24 11.57
C ALA A 436 -13.10 22.73 11.74
N ARG A 437 -13.55 22.26 12.90
CA ARG A 437 -13.89 20.83 13.12
C ARG A 437 -15.25 20.47 12.53
N GLU A 438 -16.21 21.40 12.56
CA GLU A 438 -17.59 21.18 12.11
C GLU A 438 -18.07 22.33 11.20
N PRO A 439 -17.51 22.50 10.00
CA PRO A 439 -17.83 23.64 9.13
C PRO A 439 -19.31 23.75 8.74
N ALA A 440 -20.00 22.61 8.66
CA ALA A 440 -21.43 22.56 8.30
C ALA A 440 -22.36 23.08 9.40
N ALA A 441 -21.90 23.10 10.66
CA ALA A 441 -22.69 23.59 11.79
C ALA A 441 -22.72 25.12 11.89
N TYR A 442 -21.87 25.84 11.13
CA TYR A 442 -21.73 27.30 11.21
C TYR A 442 -21.96 27.96 9.85
N PRO A 443 -23.23 28.05 9.39
CA PRO A 443 -23.53 28.66 8.10
C PRO A 443 -23.29 30.19 8.17
N MET A 444 -22.69 30.72 7.11
CA MET A 444 -22.44 32.16 6.96
C MET A 444 -23.67 32.97 6.60
N GLU A 445 -24.77 32.31 6.28
CA GLU A 445 -26.04 32.97 5.93
C GLU A 445 -26.57 33.80 7.09
N SER A 446 -27.09 35.01 6.77
CA SER A 446 -27.61 35.88 7.79
C SER A 446 -28.89 35.28 8.43
N GLN A 447 -28.89 35.17 9.74
CA GLN A 447 -29.98 34.60 10.55
C GLN A 447 -30.34 35.48 11.72
N ASN A 448 -31.57 35.36 12.19
CA ASN A 448 -32.00 36.03 13.41
C ASN A 448 -31.54 35.18 14.61
N LYS A 449 -30.73 35.78 15.47
CA LYS A 449 -30.24 35.16 16.71
C LYS A 449 -30.41 36.13 17.89
N ARG A 450 -30.57 35.57 19.07
CA ARG A 450 -30.41 36.33 20.30
C ARG A 450 -28.92 36.52 20.54
N LEU A 451 -28.51 37.78 20.64
CA LEU A 451 -27.11 38.17 20.84
C LEU A 451 -27.02 39.11 22.05
N THR A 452 -25.87 39.11 22.70
CA THR A 452 -25.49 40.17 23.65
C THR A 452 -24.44 41.03 22.96
N ILE A 453 -24.73 42.31 22.84
CA ILE A 453 -23.96 43.29 22.09
C ILE A 453 -23.26 44.24 23.07
N LEU A 454 -22.01 44.58 22.80
CA LEU A 454 -21.21 45.52 23.55
C LEU A 454 -20.68 46.60 22.63
N PHE A 455 -20.81 47.85 23.05
CA PHE A 455 -20.09 48.99 22.51
C PHE A 455 -19.17 49.55 23.57
N ALA A 456 -17.95 49.89 23.19
CA ALA A 456 -16.96 50.55 24.02
C ALA A 456 -16.34 51.71 23.27
N ASP A 457 -16.22 52.90 23.89
CA ASP A 457 -15.67 54.10 23.26
C ASP A 457 -14.74 54.86 24.25
N ILE A 458 -13.74 55.57 23.71
CA ILE A 458 -12.80 56.37 24.52
C ILE A 458 -13.41 57.71 24.82
N ARG A 459 -13.51 58.05 26.09
CA ARG A 459 -14.09 59.34 26.51
C ARG A 459 -13.18 60.50 26.10
N GLY A 460 -13.74 61.43 25.33
CA GLY A 460 -13.06 62.66 24.88
C GLY A 460 -11.97 62.45 23.86
N PHE A 461 -12.03 61.35 23.10
CA PHE A 461 -11.04 60.98 22.08
C PHE A 461 -10.80 62.08 21.05
N THR A 462 -11.81 62.81 20.59
CA THR A 462 -11.66 63.94 19.66
C THR A 462 -10.64 64.98 20.17
N ARG A 463 -10.69 65.29 21.46
CA ARG A 463 -9.75 66.27 22.07
C ARG A 463 -8.34 65.67 22.15
N ILE A 464 -8.23 64.39 22.45
CA ILE A 464 -6.94 63.65 22.46
C ILE A 464 -6.35 63.63 21.07
N ALA A 465 -7.15 63.35 20.04
CA ALA A 465 -6.72 63.27 18.68
C ALA A 465 -6.22 64.63 18.11
N GLU A 466 -6.90 65.73 18.49
CA GLU A 466 -6.54 67.09 18.07
C GLU A 466 -5.18 67.53 18.69
N SER A 467 -4.81 67.01 19.87
CA SER A 467 -3.62 67.44 20.58
C SER A 467 -2.39 66.57 20.35
N MET A 468 -2.51 65.46 19.61
CA MET A 468 -1.51 64.42 19.53
C MET A 468 -0.91 64.33 18.09
N ASP A 469 0.39 64.06 17.99
CA ASP A 469 1.01 63.73 16.73
C ASP A 469 0.36 62.48 16.10
N PRO A 470 0.11 62.48 14.77
CA PRO A 470 -0.59 61.38 14.10
C PRO A 470 0.06 59.99 14.25
N GLN A 471 1.40 59.90 14.39
CA GLN A 471 2.08 58.63 14.62
C GLN A 471 1.86 58.15 16.03
N VAL A 472 1.95 59.03 17.01
CA VAL A 472 1.74 58.75 18.43
C VAL A 472 0.27 58.35 18.69
N LEU A 473 -0.68 59.05 18.02
CA LEU A 473 -2.11 58.73 18.05
C LEU A 473 -2.40 57.33 17.52
N ARG A 474 -1.74 56.96 16.41
CA ARG A 474 -1.88 55.61 15.88
C ARG A 474 -1.40 54.53 16.84
N GLU A 475 -0.25 54.76 17.48
CA GLU A 475 0.28 53.80 18.48
C GLU A 475 -0.61 53.71 19.73
N TYR A 476 -1.09 54.85 20.23
CA TYR A 476 -2.04 54.95 21.30
C TYR A 476 -3.31 54.17 21.03
N LEU A 477 -3.92 54.40 19.85
CA LEU A 477 -5.15 53.73 19.43
C LEU A 477 -4.92 52.23 19.20
N ASN A 478 -3.84 51.84 18.50
CA ASN A 478 -3.54 50.44 18.26
C ASN A 478 -3.29 49.65 19.55
N THR A 479 -2.61 50.24 20.52
CA THR A 479 -2.36 49.63 21.84
C THR A 479 -3.69 49.38 22.56
N PHE A 480 -4.59 50.40 22.56
CA PHE A 480 -5.92 50.28 23.13
C PHE A 480 -6.75 49.20 22.43
N LEU A 481 -6.89 49.25 21.10
CA LEU A 481 -7.68 48.30 20.32
C LEU A 481 -7.17 46.87 20.49
N THR A 482 -5.87 46.67 20.51
CA THR A 482 -5.26 45.35 20.73
C THR A 482 -5.63 44.80 22.10
N ARG A 483 -5.42 45.58 23.14
CA ARG A 483 -5.67 45.13 24.51
C ARG A 483 -7.16 44.84 24.75
N MET A 484 -8.06 45.67 24.23
CA MET A 484 -9.50 45.45 24.38
C MET A 484 -9.95 44.22 23.61
N THR A 485 -9.40 44.01 22.40
CA THR A 485 -9.71 42.81 21.59
C THR A 485 -9.24 41.52 22.30
N GLU A 486 -8.07 41.52 22.89
CA GLU A 486 -7.59 40.39 23.70
C GLU A 486 -8.55 40.05 24.84
N VAL A 487 -9.05 41.05 25.55
CA VAL A 487 -10.01 40.84 26.64
C VAL A 487 -11.35 40.30 26.13
N ILE A 488 -11.88 40.87 25.04
CA ILE A 488 -13.12 40.38 24.40
C ILE A 488 -12.96 38.89 24.00
N HIS A 489 -11.84 38.53 23.36
CA HIS A 489 -11.56 37.16 22.94
C HIS A 489 -11.35 36.19 24.12
N GLN A 490 -10.72 36.63 25.21
CA GLN A 490 -10.57 35.82 26.42
C GLN A 490 -11.93 35.45 27.04
N HIS A 491 -12.90 36.30 26.89
CA HIS A 491 -14.29 36.10 27.34
C HIS A 491 -15.22 35.61 26.22
N GLN A 492 -14.70 34.96 25.19
CA GLN A 492 -15.45 34.32 24.11
C GLN A 492 -16.25 35.26 23.20
N GLY A 493 -15.98 36.56 23.25
CA GLY A 493 -16.61 37.55 22.38
C GLY A 493 -16.08 37.56 20.96
N THR A 494 -16.92 38.00 20.05
CA THR A 494 -16.60 38.24 18.65
C THR A 494 -16.51 39.74 18.42
N VAL A 495 -15.34 40.22 17.96
CA VAL A 495 -15.20 41.64 17.56
C VAL A 495 -15.83 41.81 16.18
N ASP A 496 -16.82 42.68 16.07
CA ASP A 496 -17.46 42.99 14.78
C ASP A 496 -16.61 43.97 13.96
N LYS A 497 -16.38 45.15 14.51
CA LYS A 497 -15.63 46.21 13.83
C LYS A 497 -15.10 47.27 14.80
N TYR A 498 -14.15 48.03 14.32
CA TYR A 498 -13.73 49.29 14.93
C TYR A 498 -14.33 50.47 14.18
N MET A 499 -14.83 51.46 14.90
CA MET A 499 -15.41 52.66 14.34
C MET A 499 -14.69 53.88 14.92
N GLY A 500 -13.47 54.15 14.38
CA GLY A 500 -12.55 55.09 14.98
C GLY A 500 -11.97 54.53 16.25
N ASP A 501 -12.26 55.13 17.39
CA ASP A 501 -11.88 54.69 18.73
C ASP A 501 -12.94 53.76 19.39
N ALA A 502 -14.11 53.60 18.76
CA ALA A 502 -15.15 52.71 19.28
C ALA A 502 -14.95 51.27 18.82
N ILE A 503 -15.27 50.32 19.68
CA ILE A 503 -15.27 48.88 19.44
C ILE A 503 -16.69 48.36 19.54
N MET A 504 -17.14 47.63 18.51
CA MET A 504 -18.35 46.84 18.58
C MET A 504 -17.99 45.35 18.69
N ALA A 505 -18.58 44.69 19.68
CA ALA A 505 -18.42 43.25 19.88
C ALA A 505 -19.77 42.60 20.24
N PHE A 506 -19.87 41.30 20.03
CA PHE A 506 -21.07 40.54 20.43
C PHE A 506 -20.72 39.09 20.83
N TRP A 507 -21.67 38.47 21.54
CA TRP A 507 -21.69 37.08 21.96
C TRP A 507 -22.92 36.36 21.40
N GLY A 508 -22.90 35.04 21.28
CA GLY A 508 -23.99 34.22 20.76
C GLY A 508 -23.89 33.91 19.25
N ALA A 509 -22.89 34.46 18.56
CA ALA A 509 -22.55 34.14 17.17
C ALA A 509 -21.07 34.39 16.90
N PRO A 510 -20.45 33.69 15.91
CA PRO A 510 -20.99 32.61 15.09
C PRO A 510 -21.26 31.32 15.85
N VAL A 511 -20.65 31.15 17.02
CA VAL A 511 -20.85 29.99 17.92
C VAL A 511 -21.90 30.37 18.97
N ASP A 512 -22.84 29.46 19.22
CA ASP A 512 -23.83 29.64 20.27
C ASP A 512 -23.15 29.70 21.66
N ASP A 513 -23.57 30.66 22.48
CA ASP A 513 -23.08 30.85 23.84
C ASP A 513 -24.28 30.99 24.78
N LEU A 514 -24.48 30.00 25.64
CA LEU A 514 -25.61 29.97 26.60
C LEU A 514 -25.41 30.92 27.76
N GLU A 515 -24.20 31.40 28.01
CA GLU A 515 -23.82 32.31 29.09
C GLU A 515 -23.38 33.67 28.53
N GLN A 516 -23.87 34.03 27.35
CA GLN A 516 -23.46 35.23 26.60
C GLN A 516 -23.61 36.54 27.39
N GLU A 517 -24.63 36.65 28.22
CA GLU A 517 -24.89 37.84 29.03
C GLU A 517 -23.82 37.97 30.15
N ASP A 518 -23.51 36.87 30.83
CA ASP A 518 -22.48 36.84 31.85
C ASP A 518 -21.10 37.10 31.25
N HIS A 519 -20.77 36.46 30.12
CA HIS A 519 -19.50 36.64 29.44
C HIS A 519 -19.28 38.09 28.99
N ALA A 520 -20.35 38.75 28.47
CA ALA A 520 -20.27 40.14 28.02
C ALA A 520 -20.08 41.11 29.19
N VAL A 521 -20.78 40.92 30.32
CA VAL A 521 -20.66 41.79 31.48
C VAL A 521 -19.28 41.58 32.19
N VAL A 522 -18.82 40.35 32.31
CA VAL A 522 -17.48 40.05 32.86
C VAL A 522 -16.39 40.61 31.92
N ALA A 523 -16.54 40.51 30.60
CA ALA A 523 -15.64 41.13 29.65
C ALA A 523 -15.58 42.66 29.83
N ALA A 524 -16.72 43.31 29.98
CA ALA A 524 -16.80 44.76 30.19
C ALA A 524 -16.07 45.21 31.47
N ILE A 525 -16.19 44.42 32.53
CA ILE A 525 -15.45 44.67 33.78
C ILE A 525 -13.94 44.50 33.56
N ALA A 526 -13.54 43.42 32.90
CA ALA A 526 -12.13 43.17 32.58
C ALA A 526 -11.56 44.23 31.62
N MET A 527 -12.37 44.75 30.67
CA MET A 527 -11.98 45.84 29.79
C MET A 527 -11.73 47.14 30.59
N GLN A 528 -12.54 47.44 31.58
CA GLN A 528 -12.30 48.60 32.47
C GLN A 528 -11.01 48.46 33.25
N ASP A 529 -10.77 47.30 33.85
CA ASP A 529 -9.54 47.00 34.60
C ASP A 529 -8.31 47.14 33.68
N ALA A 530 -8.38 46.62 32.44
CA ALA A 530 -7.33 46.76 31.43
C ALA A 530 -7.16 48.19 30.94
N ALA A 531 -8.22 48.98 30.84
CA ALA A 531 -8.14 50.39 30.49
C ALA A 531 -7.47 51.21 31.62
N GLU A 532 -7.76 50.92 32.90
CA GLU A 532 -7.05 51.54 34.03
C GLU A 532 -5.54 51.18 34.02
N GLU A 533 -5.16 49.97 33.66
CA GLU A 533 -3.74 49.58 33.51
C GLU A 533 -3.08 50.35 32.37
N LEU A 534 -3.72 50.41 31.18
CA LEU A 534 -3.21 51.16 30.03
C LEU A 534 -3.12 52.67 30.36
N SER A 535 -4.10 53.22 31.05
CA SER A 535 -4.12 54.63 31.44
C SER A 535 -2.89 54.97 32.33
N ARG A 536 -2.55 54.10 33.27
CA ARG A 536 -1.32 54.24 34.11
C ARG A 536 -0.04 54.14 33.28
N ASP A 537 0.00 53.26 32.28
CA ASP A 537 1.16 53.14 31.37
C ASP A 537 1.30 54.37 30.47
N PHE A 538 0.20 54.83 29.89
CA PHE A 538 0.18 56.06 29.08
C PHE A 538 0.59 57.28 29.87
N ALA A 539 0.14 57.41 31.11
CA ALA A 539 0.57 58.50 32.00
C ALA A 539 2.08 58.49 32.27
N ARG A 540 2.68 57.32 32.50
CA ARG A 540 4.15 57.17 32.63
C ARG A 540 4.94 57.58 31.39
N ARG A 541 4.30 57.44 30.22
CA ARG A 541 4.86 57.84 28.90
C ARG A 541 4.54 59.29 28.52
N GLY A 542 3.89 60.03 29.39
CA GLY A 542 3.47 61.43 29.11
C GLY A 542 2.30 61.56 28.19
N LEU A 543 1.53 60.47 27.97
CA LEU A 543 0.35 60.47 27.11
C LEU A 543 -0.91 60.76 27.92
N PRO A 544 -2.01 61.24 27.28
CA PRO A 544 -3.28 61.46 27.93
C PRO A 544 -3.85 60.20 28.60
N PRO A 545 -4.55 60.35 29.75
CA PRO A 545 -5.15 59.23 30.42
C PRO A 545 -6.26 58.61 29.59
N LEU A 546 -6.37 57.27 29.65
CA LEU A 546 -7.38 56.50 28.94
C LEU A 546 -8.57 56.22 29.86
N VAL A 547 -9.76 56.66 29.45
CA VAL A 547 -11.03 56.35 30.12
C VAL A 547 -12.02 55.90 29.09
N ILE A 548 -12.71 54.77 29.33
CA ILE A 548 -13.67 54.20 28.38
C ILE A 548 -15.10 54.16 28.96
N GLY A 549 -16.11 54.31 28.10
CA GLY A 549 -17.50 54.02 28.37
C GLY A 549 -17.93 52.71 27.74
N ILE A 550 -18.72 51.88 28.39
CA ILE A 550 -19.19 50.60 27.83
C ILE A 550 -20.70 50.50 28.00
N GLY A 551 -21.39 50.20 26.89
CA GLY A 551 -22.81 49.89 26.85
C GLY A 551 -23.07 48.45 26.42
N ILE A 552 -23.92 47.73 27.16
CA ILE A 552 -24.25 46.32 26.87
C ILE A 552 -25.76 46.15 26.78
N ASN A 553 -26.22 45.46 25.76
CA ASN A 553 -27.63 45.08 25.64
C ASN A 553 -27.81 43.74 24.91
N SER A 554 -28.75 42.93 25.35
CA SER A 554 -29.13 41.65 24.74
C SER A 554 -30.45 41.77 23.99
N GLY A 555 -30.58 41.06 22.90
CA GLY A 555 -31.82 41.00 22.14
C GLY A 555 -31.67 40.28 20.79
N THR A 556 -32.79 40.13 20.10
CA THR A 556 -32.78 39.54 18.76
C THR A 556 -32.13 40.51 17.75
N ALA A 557 -31.14 40.05 17.08
CA ALA A 557 -30.45 40.75 16.01
C ALA A 557 -30.27 39.83 14.80
N ARG A 558 -30.13 40.41 13.62
CA ARG A 558 -29.74 39.67 12.41
C ARG A 558 -28.23 39.66 12.31
N VAL A 559 -27.64 38.45 12.35
CA VAL A 559 -26.20 38.26 12.30
C VAL A 559 -25.81 37.36 11.13
N GLY A 560 -24.71 37.67 10.47
CA GLY A 560 -24.20 36.92 9.32
C GLY A 560 -23.42 37.77 8.35
N ASP A 561 -23.11 37.22 7.18
CA ASP A 561 -22.42 37.93 6.10
C ASP A 561 -23.34 38.94 5.43
N MET A 562 -23.09 40.23 5.69
CA MET A 562 -23.91 41.35 5.21
C MET A 562 -23.04 42.43 4.55
N GLY A 563 -23.64 43.15 3.59
CA GLY A 563 -22.98 44.25 2.89
C GLY A 563 -23.29 44.27 1.39
N SER A 564 -22.49 45.04 0.64
CA SER A 564 -22.60 45.14 -0.80
C SER A 564 -21.91 43.95 -1.51
N GLN A 565 -22.09 43.85 -2.82
CA GLN A 565 -21.37 42.82 -3.61
C GLN A 565 -19.85 42.97 -3.56
N LEU A 566 -19.32 44.17 -3.29
CA LEU A 566 -17.90 44.48 -3.28
C LEU A 566 -17.28 44.49 -1.88
N ARG A 567 -18.09 44.71 -0.83
CA ARG A 567 -17.62 44.77 0.56
C ARG A 567 -18.65 44.10 1.47
N ARG A 568 -18.29 42.97 2.01
CA ARG A 568 -19.10 42.21 2.99
C ARG A 568 -18.32 42.07 4.29
N ALA A 569 -19.08 42.01 5.39
CA ALA A 569 -18.55 41.73 6.72
C ALA A 569 -19.52 40.84 7.48
N TYR A 570 -18.98 39.98 8.33
CA TYR A 570 -19.77 39.25 9.30
C TYR A 570 -20.14 40.23 10.42
N THR A 571 -21.38 40.63 10.50
CA THR A 571 -21.82 41.72 11.40
C THR A 571 -23.23 41.43 11.94
N ALA A 572 -23.59 42.16 13.02
CA ALA A 572 -24.92 42.13 13.61
C ALA A 572 -25.66 43.44 13.34
N ILE A 573 -26.97 43.38 13.01
CA ILE A 573 -27.84 44.55 12.78
C ILE A 573 -29.18 44.29 13.49
N GLY A 574 -29.68 45.30 14.15
CA GLY A 574 -31.01 45.25 14.83
C GLY A 574 -31.20 46.32 15.89
N ASP A 575 -32.42 46.40 16.44
CA ASP A 575 -32.74 47.36 17.49
C ASP A 575 -31.88 47.14 18.75
N ALA A 576 -31.57 45.85 19.08
CA ALA A 576 -30.73 45.51 20.21
C ALA A 576 -29.30 46.08 20.06
N VAL A 577 -28.76 46.15 18.82
CA VAL A 577 -27.46 46.75 18.52
C VAL A 577 -27.47 48.26 18.75
N ASN A 578 -28.51 48.93 18.25
CA ASN A 578 -28.69 50.37 18.42
C ASN A 578 -28.85 50.76 19.89
N LEU A 579 -29.56 49.95 20.69
CA LEU A 579 -29.72 50.19 22.09
C LEU A 579 -28.40 50.06 22.87
N ALA A 580 -27.57 49.06 22.57
CA ALA A 580 -26.24 48.92 23.17
C ALA A 580 -25.33 50.15 22.90
N ALA A 581 -25.33 50.65 21.66
CA ALA A 581 -24.60 51.87 21.29
C ALA A 581 -25.10 53.11 22.07
N ARG A 582 -26.43 53.23 22.24
CA ARG A 582 -27.00 54.35 23.00
C ARG A 582 -26.72 54.26 24.49
N LEU A 583 -26.69 53.05 25.06
CA LEU A 583 -26.29 52.82 26.45
C LEU A 583 -24.85 53.24 26.66
N GLU A 584 -23.95 52.93 25.71
CA GLU A 584 -22.57 53.42 25.77
C GLU A 584 -22.56 54.97 25.89
N ALA A 585 -23.22 55.70 24.98
CA ALA A 585 -23.27 57.15 25.01
C ALA A 585 -23.86 57.72 26.32
N LEU A 586 -24.84 57.04 26.95
CA LEU A 586 -25.42 57.42 28.24
C LEU A 586 -24.46 57.22 29.41
N THR A 587 -23.41 56.43 29.31
CA THR A 587 -22.36 56.27 30.35
C THR A 587 -21.79 57.61 30.78
N LYS A 588 -21.66 58.56 29.83
CA LYS A 588 -21.17 59.91 30.08
C LYS A 588 -22.11 60.72 30.96
N ARG A 589 -23.43 60.58 30.70
CA ARG A 589 -24.49 61.30 31.46
C ARG A 589 -24.61 60.78 32.88
N TYR A 590 -24.46 59.46 33.07
CA TYR A 590 -24.51 58.82 34.39
C TYR A 590 -23.18 58.93 35.16
N GLY A 591 -22.10 59.33 34.53
CA GLY A 591 -20.76 59.32 35.16
C GLY A 591 -20.25 57.93 35.49
N LEU A 592 -20.86 56.88 34.94
CA LEU A 592 -20.56 55.47 35.21
C LEU A 592 -19.82 54.84 34.03
N PRO A 593 -18.89 53.90 34.28
CA PRO A 593 -18.06 53.32 33.23
C PRO A 593 -18.79 52.23 32.41
N VAL A 594 -19.79 51.58 32.97
CA VAL A 594 -20.55 50.49 32.31
C VAL A 594 -22.04 50.64 32.53
N LEU A 595 -22.82 50.62 31.49
CA LEU A 595 -24.28 50.55 31.54
C LEU A 595 -24.81 49.28 30.86
N VAL A 596 -25.76 48.62 31.50
CA VAL A 596 -26.34 47.33 31.08
C VAL A 596 -27.84 47.50 30.92
N GLY A 597 -28.38 47.10 29.76
CA GLY A 597 -29.82 47.10 29.48
C GLY A 597 -30.56 46.00 30.24
N GLU A 598 -31.87 46.19 30.39
CA GLU A 598 -32.77 45.31 31.15
C GLU A 598 -32.72 43.86 30.67
N MET A 599 -32.71 43.62 29.35
CA MET A 599 -32.71 42.27 28.78
C MET A 599 -31.44 41.50 29.13
N THR A 600 -30.28 42.18 29.20
CA THR A 600 -29.03 41.58 29.66
C THR A 600 -29.07 41.35 31.17
N ALA A 601 -29.48 42.38 31.92
CA ALA A 601 -29.51 42.34 33.38
C ALA A 601 -30.39 41.22 33.96
N SER A 602 -31.46 40.87 33.25
CA SER A 602 -32.40 39.80 33.67
C SER A 602 -31.80 38.39 33.58
N GLN A 603 -30.67 38.21 32.87
CA GLN A 603 -30.03 36.91 32.61
C GLN A 603 -28.66 36.78 33.28
N VAL A 604 -28.08 37.89 33.70
CA VAL A 604 -26.76 37.88 34.36
C VAL A 604 -26.86 37.25 35.74
N ILE A 605 -26.02 36.27 36.02
CA ILE A 605 -26.00 35.53 37.29
C ILE A 605 -24.67 35.76 38.03
N ARG A 606 -23.58 35.90 37.30
CA ARG A 606 -22.19 35.93 37.89
C ARG A 606 -21.82 37.28 38.46
N VAL A 607 -22.53 38.36 38.09
CA VAL A 607 -22.21 39.71 38.50
C VAL A 607 -23.44 40.37 39.10
N GLU A 608 -23.28 40.92 40.32
CA GLU A 608 -24.34 41.73 40.91
C GLU A 608 -24.49 43.07 40.19
N LEU A 609 -25.70 43.34 39.72
CA LEU A 609 -26.08 44.57 39.05
C LEU A 609 -26.96 45.43 39.95
N ALA A 610 -26.68 46.73 40.02
CA ALA A 610 -27.49 47.70 40.71
C ALA A 610 -28.45 48.39 39.72
N PRO A 611 -29.76 48.49 39.99
CA PRO A 611 -30.69 49.22 39.15
C PRO A 611 -30.48 50.72 39.27
N LEU A 612 -30.45 51.43 38.15
CA LEU A 612 -30.30 52.89 38.09
C LEU A 612 -31.59 53.63 37.77
N GLY A 613 -32.71 52.87 37.60
CA GLY A 613 -34.01 53.40 37.24
C GLY A 613 -34.29 53.38 35.75
N GLU A 614 -35.35 54.08 35.34
CA GLU A 614 -35.76 54.20 33.91
C GLU A 614 -35.20 55.49 33.32
N THR A 615 -34.72 55.43 32.10
CA THR A 615 -34.18 56.58 31.40
C THR A 615 -34.78 56.68 29.97
N ASP A 616 -34.90 57.92 29.49
CA ASP A 616 -35.22 58.20 28.12
C ASP A 616 -33.99 57.97 27.24
N VAL A 617 -34.17 57.15 26.21
CA VAL A 617 -33.10 56.85 25.24
C VAL A 617 -33.42 57.59 23.94
N PRO A 618 -32.56 58.44 23.41
CA PRO A 618 -32.81 59.20 22.19
C PRO A 618 -33.29 58.34 21.05
N GLY A 619 -34.45 58.70 20.43
CA GLY A 619 -35.05 57.95 19.32
C GLY A 619 -35.78 56.67 19.70
N ARG A 620 -36.14 56.50 20.99
CA ARG A 620 -37.12 55.52 21.47
C ARG A 620 -38.28 56.21 22.13
N THR A 621 -39.47 55.64 21.98
CA THR A 621 -40.71 56.14 22.64
C THR A 621 -40.86 55.52 24.04
N GLU A 622 -40.29 54.38 24.29
CA GLU A 622 -40.39 53.68 25.57
C GLU A 622 -39.14 53.95 26.41
N ARG A 623 -39.31 54.15 27.70
CA ARG A 623 -38.25 54.24 28.69
C ARG A 623 -37.60 52.87 28.87
N VAL A 624 -36.28 52.88 29.08
CA VAL A 624 -35.49 51.66 29.25
C VAL A 624 -34.93 51.62 30.66
N ARG A 625 -35.09 50.50 31.35
CA ARG A 625 -34.44 50.26 32.64
C ARG A 625 -32.96 49.97 32.43
N VAL A 626 -32.13 50.65 33.19
CA VAL A 626 -30.68 50.59 33.06
C VAL A 626 -30.09 50.11 34.37
N PHE A 627 -29.03 49.35 34.25
CA PHE A 627 -28.32 48.74 35.37
C PHE A 627 -26.80 49.04 35.26
N CYS A 628 -26.07 48.90 36.37
CA CYS A 628 -24.64 49.04 36.42
C CYS A 628 -24.05 47.93 37.31
N PRO A 629 -22.87 47.37 37.02
CA PRO A 629 -22.18 46.47 37.95
C PRO A 629 -21.98 47.17 39.30
N LYS A 630 -22.40 46.55 40.39
CA LYS A 630 -22.50 47.12 41.73
C LYS A 630 -21.15 47.66 42.24
N ARG A 631 -20.05 47.07 41.81
CA ARG A 631 -18.69 47.55 42.15
C ARG A 631 -18.42 49.00 41.72
N TYR A 632 -19.05 49.50 40.70
CA TYR A 632 -18.87 50.87 40.21
C TYR A 632 -19.81 51.88 40.91
N VAL A 633 -20.99 51.48 41.29
CA VAL A 633 -21.92 52.31 42.04
C VAL A 633 -21.37 52.60 43.45
N ASN A 634 -20.83 51.60 44.12
CA ASN A 634 -20.21 51.73 45.43
C ASN A 634 -18.96 52.63 45.44
N ARG A 635 -18.20 52.65 44.34
CA ARG A 635 -17.00 53.47 44.18
C ARG A 635 -17.36 54.97 44.05
N VAL A 636 -18.42 55.31 43.32
CA VAL A 636 -18.87 56.69 43.19
C VAL A 636 -19.44 57.24 44.50
N SER A 637 -20.11 56.42 45.31
CA SER A 637 -20.65 56.82 46.61
C SER A 637 -19.55 57.03 47.67
N SER A 638 -18.37 56.37 47.54
CA SER A 638 -17.23 56.53 48.45
C SER A 638 -16.35 57.74 48.12
N GLU A 639 -16.38 58.24 46.85
CA GLU A 639 -15.57 59.37 46.40
C GLU A 639 -16.35 60.74 46.43
N GLY A 640 -17.54 60.79 47.01
CA GLY A 640 -18.22 62.03 47.39
C GLY A 640 -18.84 62.88 46.27
N THR A 641 -19.11 62.31 45.12
CA THR A 641 -19.84 62.99 44.01
C THR A 641 -21.28 62.49 43.99
N ALA A 642 -22.23 63.27 44.51
CA ALA A 642 -23.65 62.96 44.46
C ALA A 642 -24.13 62.89 43.01
N VAL A 643 -24.64 61.75 42.60
CA VAL A 643 -25.39 61.61 41.37
C VAL A 643 -26.85 61.67 41.71
N LEU A 644 -27.49 62.76 41.38
CA LEU A 644 -28.92 62.90 41.15
C LEU A 644 -29.21 62.97 39.66
#